data_97078b17f459a6a38841862c259af136
#
_entry.id   97078b17f459a6a38841862c259af136
#
_cell.length_a   1.000
_cell.length_b   1.000
_cell.length_c   1.000
_cell.angle_alpha   90.00
_cell.angle_beta   90.00
_cell.angle_gamma   90.00
#
_symmetry.space_group_name_H-M   'P 1'
#
loop_
_entity.id
_entity.type
_entity.pdbx_description
1 polymer ?
#
loop_
_entity_poly.entity_id
_entity_poly.type
_entity_poly.pdbx_seq_one_letter_code
_entity_poly.pdbx_strand_id
1 'polypeptide(L)'
;MNTAMAALNITTNIVTSIVTVPGFGFTADSIEGGHDLYQQARSLSAEIRSRCDAQTCDHLTNSISAELDAIEGQLVESGYDRSHIDSFIDHLETSVKQTITLLADDENALREAILKPEVFRRHVLAQSGPTRQNYTPGEHHHLDTLLGSVAQEYLTLAPASPDFKHTALERTITSLTQVSHQQTAEDPTRITDEDHLSRLAERSNLADAYVQTGRLDEAITLYEQILEDYARVLGENHPQTLSACNDLATCYQEAGRLDEAITLFEQVITDSTRIFGDDHPNTLTLRNNLANCHLQAGRFVEAIQLYEQAATGRARVLGDNHSLTLSTRNSLADAYEAAGRRDEAIALYEQVATGRARVLGEDHPLTLSTRNNLAYTYNAVGRRDEAIALYEQVATDRAHILGDNHPHTLNTRNNLADAYESVGRRDEAIALYEQVVTGLTRVLGPDHPRTLTVRHSLACAYASAEHHDEAITLFEQVITDRARILGDNHLHTLTARNNLASAYASAEHHDEAITLYEQVAQDQARTLGKDHPHTLTTLNNIAYTYRSVGRLPEAITLYEQVMKDQIRVLGDNHPGTYNTRRELADSYREAGRTDKSITLYEQLLVSSQRVLGADHPFTMAMREELGDVRRELKQRDNPSAD
;
A
#
# COMPACT_ATOMS: atom_id res chain seq x y z
N MET A 1 12.12 -4.97 38.23
CA MET A 1 10.72 -4.73 38.62
C MET A 1 10.42 -3.23 38.75
N ASN A 2 11.31 -2.43 39.35
CA ASN A 2 11.11 -0.98 39.46
C ASN A 2 11.21 -0.25 38.09
N THR A 3 12.13 -0.65 37.24
CA THR A 3 12.34 -0.03 35.92
C THR A 3 11.17 -0.30 34.97
N ALA A 4 10.61 -1.50 34.99
CA ALA A 4 9.40 -1.85 34.24
C ALA A 4 8.17 -1.08 34.78
N MET A 5 8.12 -0.80 36.09
CA MET A 5 7.10 0.05 36.72
C MET A 5 7.26 1.52 36.32
N ALA A 6 8.50 2.04 36.26
CA ALA A 6 8.79 3.40 35.79
C ALA A 6 8.46 3.55 34.31
N ALA A 7 8.82 2.60 33.46
CA ALA A 7 8.45 2.55 32.05
C ALA A 7 6.94 2.53 31.86
N LEU A 8 6.22 1.71 32.62
CA LEU A 8 4.77 1.64 32.62
C LEU A 8 4.13 2.96 33.05
N ASN A 9 4.70 3.64 34.05
CA ASN A 9 4.22 4.93 34.55
C ASN A 9 4.47 6.05 33.54
N ILE A 10 5.63 6.10 32.87
CA ILE A 10 5.93 7.06 31.80
C ILE A 10 4.98 6.83 30.63
N THR A 11 4.81 5.59 30.20
CA THR A 11 3.88 5.21 29.13
C THR A 11 2.44 5.57 29.48
N THR A 12 2.03 5.31 30.72
CA THR A 12 0.68 5.63 31.20
C THR A 12 0.46 7.15 31.23
N ASN A 13 1.46 7.93 31.66
CA ASN A 13 1.36 9.38 31.68
C ASN A 13 1.34 9.98 30.27
N ILE A 14 2.09 9.43 29.33
CA ILE A 14 2.06 9.82 27.91
C ILE A 14 0.70 9.47 27.30
N VAL A 15 0.19 8.27 27.52
CA VAL A 15 -1.12 7.82 27.05
C VAL A 15 -2.24 8.65 27.69
N THR A 16 -2.15 8.97 28.99
CA THR A 16 -3.12 9.84 29.66
C THR A 16 -3.14 11.25 29.06
N SER A 17 -1.99 11.76 28.63
CA SER A 17 -1.87 13.08 28.01
C SER A 17 -2.41 13.12 26.59
N ILE A 18 -2.27 12.04 25.85
CA ILE A 18 -2.92 11.86 24.54
C ILE A 18 -4.45 11.88 24.70
N VAL A 19 -4.96 11.35 25.79
CA VAL A 19 -6.40 11.24 26.10
C VAL A 19 -7.00 12.52 26.67
N THR A 20 -6.20 13.38 27.29
CA THR A 20 -6.65 14.72 27.76
C THR A 20 -6.75 15.77 26.65
N VAL A 21 -6.44 15.44 25.41
CA VAL A 21 -6.72 16.31 24.25
C VAL A 21 -8.23 16.52 24.12
N PRO A 22 -8.71 17.76 23.87
CA PRO A 22 -10.15 18.05 23.74
C PRO A 22 -10.83 17.12 22.73
N GLY A 23 -11.80 16.35 23.21
CA GLY A 23 -12.53 15.32 22.44
C GLY A 23 -12.57 13.94 23.10
N PHE A 24 -11.72 13.65 24.07
CA PHE A 24 -11.69 12.36 24.78
C PHE A 24 -12.31 12.38 26.19
N GLY A 25 -12.70 13.53 26.71
CA GLY A 25 -13.57 13.66 27.90
C GLY A 25 -12.92 13.44 29.27
N PHE A 26 -11.58 13.54 29.39
CA PHE A 26 -10.87 13.40 30.68
C PHE A 26 -10.16 14.71 31.05
N THR A 27 -10.17 15.04 32.34
CA THR A 27 -9.49 16.23 32.89
C THR A 27 -8.33 15.83 33.78
N ALA A 28 -7.29 16.67 33.85
CA ALA A 28 -6.05 16.43 34.57
C ALA A 28 -6.21 16.24 36.08
N ASP A 29 -7.34 16.68 36.68
CA ASP A 29 -7.61 16.64 38.12
C ASP A 29 -7.88 15.23 38.69
N SER A 30 -7.86 14.17 37.87
CA SER A 30 -8.22 12.80 38.28
C SER A 30 -7.03 11.99 38.80
N ILE A 31 -5.83 12.54 38.93
CA ILE A 31 -4.59 11.77 39.13
C ILE A 31 -3.88 12.15 40.44
N GLU A 32 -4.27 11.56 41.54
CA GLU A 32 -3.51 11.58 42.79
C GLU A 32 -3.24 10.14 43.31
N GLY A 33 -1.93 9.76 43.46
CA GLY A 33 -1.47 8.59 44.19
C GLY A 33 -1.02 7.39 43.33
N GLY A 34 0.22 6.90 43.53
CA GLY A 34 0.87 5.90 42.67
C GLY A 34 0.21 4.51 42.60
N HIS A 35 -0.57 4.06 43.60
CA HIS A 35 -1.31 2.78 43.53
C HIS A 35 -2.65 2.93 42.81
N ASP A 36 -3.34 4.07 42.97
CA ASP A 36 -4.54 4.43 42.24
C ASP A 36 -4.26 4.71 40.77
N LEU A 37 -3.10 5.28 40.44
CA LEU A 37 -2.62 5.51 39.07
C LEU A 37 -2.53 4.21 38.26
N TYR A 38 -2.05 3.12 38.87
CA TYR A 38 -1.98 1.81 38.20
C TYR A 38 -3.37 1.26 37.89
N GLN A 39 -4.32 1.37 38.82
CA GLN A 39 -5.69 0.91 38.60
C GLN A 39 -6.47 1.82 37.63
N GLN A 40 -6.25 3.12 37.71
CA GLN A 40 -6.82 4.11 36.78
C GLN A 40 -6.20 4.00 35.40
N ALA A 41 -4.89 3.77 35.30
CA ALA A 41 -4.21 3.49 34.04
C ALA A 41 -4.71 2.19 33.40
N ARG A 42 -5.00 1.18 34.20
CA ARG A 42 -5.58 -0.09 33.73
C ARG A 42 -7.03 0.08 33.27
N SER A 43 -7.82 0.90 33.96
CA SER A 43 -9.19 1.29 33.58
C SER A 43 -9.17 2.16 32.32
N LEU A 44 -8.27 3.16 32.28
CA LEU A 44 -8.06 4.04 31.14
C LEU A 44 -7.53 3.28 29.93
N SER A 45 -6.58 2.36 30.14
CA SER A 45 -6.09 1.43 29.13
C SER A 45 -7.23 0.56 28.57
N ALA A 46 -8.18 0.12 29.40
CA ALA A 46 -9.35 -0.61 28.97
C ALA A 46 -10.32 0.27 28.16
N GLU A 47 -10.47 1.55 28.50
CA GLU A 47 -11.33 2.50 27.81
C GLU A 47 -10.70 3.01 26.51
N ILE A 48 -9.37 3.23 26.50
CA ILE A 48 -8.59 3.49 25.30
C ILE A 48 -8.64 2.26 24.38
N ARG A 49 -8.52 1.04 24.90
CA ARG A 49 -8.72 -0.22 24.15
C ARG A 49 -10.10 -0.33 23.54
N SER A 50 -11.10 0.30 24.12
CA SER A 50 -12.46 0.32 23.55
C SER A 50 -12.67 1.37 22.46
N ARG A 51 -11.80 2.40 22.39
CA ARG A 51 -11.89 3.55 21.48
C ARG A 51 -10.74 3.67 20.48
N CYS A 52 -9.58 3.14 20.83
CA CYS A 52 -8.41 3.02 19.97
C CYS A 52 -8.03 1.55 19.84
N ASP A 53 -7.45 1.17 18.72
CA ASP A 53 -6.93 -0.18 18.51
C ASP A 53 -5.94 -0.55 19.64
N ALA A 54 -6.23 -1.64 20.33
CA ALA A 54 -5.45 -2.14 21.49
C ALA A 54 -3.96 -2.30 21.18
N GLN A 55 -3.61 -2.58 19.91
CA GLN A 55 -2.25 -2.81 19.45
C GLN A 55 -1.39 -1.54 19.36
N THR A 56 -1.99 -0.40 19.03
CA THR A 56 -1.26 0.87 18.97
C THR A 56 -0.71 1.25 20.35
N CYS A 57 -1.50 0.98 21.40
CA CYS A 57 -1.08 1.24 22.79
C CYS A 57 -0.04 0.22 23.29
N ASP A 58 -0.17 -1.06 22.94
CA ASP A 58 0.78 -2.09 23.33
C ASP A 58 2.14 -1.90 22.60
N HIS A 59 2.12 -1.46 21.35
CA HIS A 59 3.34 -1.15 20.59
C HIS A 59 4.10 0.03 21.20
N LEU A 60 3.41 1.13 21.53
CA LEU A 60 4.02 2.28 22.18
C LEU A 60 4.61 1.90 23.55
N THR A 61 3.85 1.13 24.33
CA THR A 61 4.29 0.64 25.63
C THR A 61 5.56 -0.20 25.51
N ASN A 62 5.60 -1.12 24.56
CA ASN A 62 6.74 -2.00 24.33
C ASN A 62 7.96 -1.24 23.78
N SER A 63 7.76 -0.26 22.89
CA SER A 63 8.84 0.56 22.33
C SER A 63 9.49 1.43 23.40
N ILE A 64 8.69 2.12 24.22
CA ILE A 64 9.20 2.95 25.32
C ILE A 64 9.88 2.08 26.41
N SER A 65 9.31 0.92 26.72
CA SER A 65 9.94 -0.05 27.67
C SER A 65 11.31 -0.49 27.16
N ALA A 66 11.42 -0.83 25.88
CA ALA A 66 12.68 -1.24 25.27
C ALA A 66 13.74 -0.12 25.28
N GLU A 67 13.35 1.12 25.05
CA GLU A 67 14.26 2.28 25.13
C GLU A 67 14.72 2.56 26.55
N LEU A 68 13.84 2.43 27.54
CA LEU A 68 14.20 2.59 28.95
C LEU A 68 15.12 1.46 29.43
N ASP A 69 14.87 0.22 29.03
CA ASP A 69 15.75 -0.92 29.33
C ASP A 69 17.14 -0.74 28.69
N ALA A 70 17.19 -0.18 27.46
CA ALA A 70 18.44 0.14 26.78
C ALA A 70 19.22 1.23 27.50
N ILE A 71 18.54 2.28 28.00
CA ILE A 71 19.14 3.37 28.77
C ILE A 71 19.64 2.85 30.14
N GLU A 72 18.84 2.04 30.84
CA GLU A 72 19.26 1.40 32.07
C GLU A 72 20.54 0.57 31.87
N GLY A 73 20.57 -0.25 30.80
CA GLY A 73 21.73 -1.04 30.42
C GLY A 73 22.97 -0.19 30.19
N GLN A 74 22.87 0.91 29.45
CA GLN A 74 23.98 1.83 29.17
C GLN A 74 24.46 2.56 30.41
N LEU A 75 23.56 2.94 31.31
CA LEU A 75 23.93 3.57 32.57
C LEU A 75 24.65 2.57 33.51
N VAL A 76 24.20 1.31 33.57
CA VAL A 76 24.87 0.22 34.32
C VAL A 76 26.27 -0.04 33.73
N GLU A 77 26.40 -0.14 32.41
CA GLU A 77 27.70 -0.33 31.73
C GLU A 77 28.65 0.86 31.97
N SER A 78 28.10 2.06 32.11
CA SER A 78 28.84 3.30 32.40
C SER A 78 29.28 3.40 33.88
N GLY A 79 28.92 2.42 34.71
CA GLY A 79 29.39 2.31 36.11
C GLY A 79 28.55 3.07 37.14
N TYR A 80 27.33 3.45 36.79
CA TYR A 80 26.39 4.05 37.73
C TYR A 80 25.81 2.99 38.67
N ASP A 81 25.62 3.34 39.94
CA ASP A 81 24.94 2.44 40.87
C ASP A 81 23.41 2.47 40.68
N ARG A 82 22.75 1.41 41.10
CA ARG A 82 21.33 1.20 40.87
C ARG A 82 20.43 2.24 41.54
N SER A 83 20.86 2.79 42.69
CA SER A 83 20.10 3.83 43.38
C SER A 83 20.17 5.17 42.64
N HIS A 84 21.26 5.43 41.95
CA HIS A 84 21.42 6.62 41.12
C HIS A 84 20.57 6.52 39.84
N ILE A 85 20.53 5.34 39.22
CA ILE A 85 19.71 5.06 38.05
C ILE A 85 18.22 5.17 38.39
N ASP A 86 17.78 4.57 39.50
CA ASP A 86 16.39 4.64 39.97
C ASP A 86 15.99 6.13 40.21
N SER A 87 16.88 6.91 40.88
CA SER A 87 16.64 8.35 41.11
C SER A 87 16.57 9.18 39.83
N PHE A 88 17.38 8.85 38.83
CA PHE A 88 17.35 9.52 37.52
C PHE A 88 16.05 9.24 36.79
N ILE A 89 15.59 7.98 36.75
CA ILE A 89 14.35 7.57 36.11
C ILE A 89 13.13 8.20 36.80
N ASP A 90 13.08 8.20 38.14
CA ASP A 90 12.01 8.86 38.92
C ASP A 90 11.91 10.37 38.61
N HIS A 91 13.07 11.05 38.47
CA HIS A 91 13.13 12.45 38.10
C HIS A 91 12.66 12.69 36.66
N LEU A 92 13.04 11.83 35.76
CA LEU A 92 12.61 11.88 34.37
C LEU A 92 11.09 11.73 34.27
N GLU A 93 10.53 10.76 34.95
CA GLU A 93 9.08 10.55 35.05
C GLU A 93 8.36 11.80 35.59
N THR A 94 8.86 12.37 36.67
CA THR A 94 8.27 13.57 37.29
C THR A 94 8.32 14.76 36.32
N SER A 95 9.43 14.99 35.65
CA SER A 95 9.60 16.09 34.69
C SER A 95 8.70 15.96 33.46
N VAL A 96 8.57 14.74 32.94
CA VAL A 96 7.65 14.46 31.83
C VAL A 96 6.20 14.69 32.26
N LYS A 97 5.80 14.18 33.44
CA LYS A 97 4.46 14.36 34.00
C LYS A 97 4.10 15.84 34.19
N GLN A 98 4.99 16.61 34.78
CA GLN A 98 4.78 18.05 34.98
C GLN A 98 4.67 18.81 33.64
N THR A 99 5.51 18.47 32.67
CA THR A 99 5.46 19.07 31.35
C THR A 99 4.13 18.79 30.66
N ILE A 100 3.65 17.57 30.73
CA ILE A 100 2.38 17.15 30.15
C ILE A 100 1.22 17.89 30.80
N THR A 101 1.22 18.02 32.13
CA THR A 101 0.20 18.79 32.89
C THR A 101 0.16 20.26 32.44
N LEU A 102 1.32 20.89 32.33
CA LEU A 102 1.43 22.26 31.87
C LEU A 102 1.00 22.47 30.43
N LEU A 103 1.31 21.52 29.55
CA LEU A 103 0.92 21.59 28.16
C LEU A 103 -0.57 21.30 27.97
N ALA A 104 -1.19 20.49 28.87
CA ALA A 104 -2.63 20.21 28.84
C ALA A 104 -3.47 21.46 29.17
N ASP A 105 -2.95 22.36 29.99
CA ASP A 105 -3.62 23.61 30.34
C ASP A 105 -3.49 24.72 29.26
N ASP A 106 -2.55 24.56 28.32
CA ASP A 106 -2.34 25.48 27.18
C ASP A 106 -2.42 24.72 25.86
N GLU A 107 -3.57 24.79 25.21
CA GLU A 107 -3.82 24.11 23.93
C GLU A 107 -2.82 24.50 22.83
N ASN A 108 -2.31 25.72 22.84
CA ASN A 108 -1.32 26.18 21.87
C ASN A 108 0.08 25.64 22.19
N ALA A 109 0.47 25.60 23.46
CA ALA A 109 1.74 25.03 23.89
C ALA A 109 1.79 23.50 23.68
N LEU A 110 0.71 22.79 24.00
CA LEU A 110 0.58 21.37 23.74
C LEU A 110 0.71 21.07 22.24
N ARG A 111 0.04 21.84 21.44
CA ARG A 111 0.07 21.74 20.00
C ARG A 111 1.44 22.02 19.41
N GLU A 112 2.13 23.04 19.86
CA GLU A 112 3.49 23.36 19.43
C GLU A 112 4.46 22.25 19.85
N ALA A 113 4.29 21.68 21.02
CA ALA A 113 5.09 20.57 21.54
C ALA A 113 4.88 19.28 20.73
N ILE A 114 3.66 19.03 20.25
CA ILE A 114 3.33 17.90 19.37
C ILE A 114 3.98 18.06 17.99
N LEU A 115 3.93 19.28 17.45
CA LEU A 115 4.42 19.56 16.10
C LEU A 115 5.96 19.73 16.04
N LYS A 116 6.58 20.07 17.16
CA LYS A 116 8.02 20.30 17.27
C LYS A 116 8.56 19.53 18.46
N PRO A 117 9.12 18.31 18.25
CA PRO A 117 9.68 17.50 19.32
C PRO A 117 10.68 18.23 20.22
N GLU A 118 11.43 19.16 19.65
CA GLU A 118 12.34 20.04 20.40
C GLU A 118 11.64 21.01 21.34
N VAL A 119 10.40 21.39 21.08
CA VAL A 119 9.59 22.22 21.99
C VAL A 119 9.15 21.42 23.19
N PHE A 120 8.65 20.20 22.98
CA PHE A 120 8.35 19.25 24.05
C PHE A 120 9.59 18.98 24.93
N ARG A 121 10.70 18.62 24.29
CA ARG A 121 11.99 18.44 24.93
C ARG A 121 12.42 19.66 25.74
N ARG A 122 12.28 20.86 25.20
CA ARG A 122 12.63 22.13 25.89
C ARG A 122 11.78 22.37 27.13
N HIS A 123 10.50 22.05 27.09
CA HIS A 123 9.60 22.16 28.25
C HIS A 123 9.97 21.14 29.34
N VAL A 124 10.22 19.86 28.98
CA VAL A 124 10.69 18.87 29.96
C VAL A 124 12.01 19.30 30.59
N LEU A 125 12.95 19.81 29.81
CA LEU A 125 14.22 20.32 30.29
C LEU A 125 14.07 21.56 31.19
N ALA A 126 13.07 22.42 30.95
CA ALA A 126 12.78 23.58 31.80
C ALA A 126 12.20 23.16 33.16
N GLN A 127 11.36 22.13 33.20
CA GLN A 127 10.78 21.59 34.44
C GLN A 127 11.82 20.82 35.29
N SER A 128 12.81 20.21 34.66
CA SER A 128 13.91 19.52 35.36
C SER A 128 15.00 20.46 35.94
N GLY A 129 14.78 21.78 35.90
CA GLY A 129 15.75 22.86 36.11
C GLY A 129 16.67 22.78 37.36
N PRO A 130 16.18 22.63 38.60
CA PRO A 130 17.07 22.59 39.78
C PRO A 130 17.89 21.28 39.89
N THR A 131 17.35 20.19 39.43
CA THR A 131 17.96 18.84 39.53
C THR A 131 18.94 18.58 38.38
N ARG A 132 18.76 19.28 37.25
CA ARG A 132 19.59 19.16 36.05
C ARG A 132 21.06 19.50 36.28
N GLN A 133 21.35 20.38 37.24
CA GLN A 133 22.73 20.78 37.60
C GLN A 133 23.54 19.60 38.14
N ASN A 134 22.88 18.52 38.55
CA ASN A 134 23.49 17.32 39.09
C ASN A 134 23.69 16.20 38.03
N TYR A 135 23.19 16.37 36.78
CA TYR A 135 23.32 15.38 35.75
C TYR A 135 24.68 15.46 35.03
N THR A 136 25.25 14.31 34.76
CA THR A 136 26.44 14.19 33.94
C THR A 136 26.10 14.43 32.45
N PRO A 137 27.11 14.75 31.61
CA PRO A 137 26.89 14.86 30.17
C PRO A 137 26.27 13.61 29.52
N GLY A 138 26.57 12.42 30.05
CA GLY A 138 25.99 11.14 29.60
C GLY A 138 24.49 11.05 29.87
N GLU A 139 24.08 11.40 31.09
CA GLU A 139 22.66 11.41 31.49
C GLU A 139 21.85 12.45 30.68
N HIS A 140 22.43 13.61 30.38
CA HIS A 140 21.81 14.56 29.48
C HIS A 140 21.58 13.99 28.08
N HIS A 141 22.55 13.24 27.56
CA HIS A 141 22.44 12.59 26.25
C HIS A 141 21.35 11.53 26.24
N HIS A 142 21.27 10.68 27.29
CA HIS A 142 20.23 9.65 27.41
C HIS A 142 18.83 10.26 27.56
N LEU A 143 18.68 11.32 28.35
CA LEU A 143 17.43 12.07 28.45
C LEU A 143 17.00 12.62 27.08
N ASP A 144 17.93 13.23 26.35
CA ASP A 144 17.68 13.78 25.03
C ASP A 144 17.25 12.70 24.02
N THR A 145 17.87 11.52 24.07
CA THR A 145 17.55 10.39 23.21
C THR A 145 16.15 9.86 23.51
N LEU A 146 15.83 9.60 24.78
CA LEU A 146 14.51 9.12 25.19
C LEU A 146 13.39 10.08 24.78
N LEU A 147 13.56 11.37 25.04
CA LEU A 147 12.56 12.37 24.66
C LEU A 147 12.38 12.49 23.14
N GLY A 148 13.45 12.26 22.38
CA GLY A 148 13.39 12.17 20.92
C GLY A 148 12.57 10.96 20.47
N SER A 149 12.82 9.78 21.04
CA SER A 149 12.09 8.55 20.71
C SER A 149 10.60 8.65 21.08
N VAL A 150 10.28 9.17 22.26
CA VAL A 150 8.89 9.40 22.70
C VAL A 150 8.14 10.34 21.77
N ALA A 151 8.76 11.45 21.36
CA ALA A 151 8.16 12.38 20.42
C ALA A 151 7.97 11.75 19.02
N GLN A 152 8.92 10.95 18.55
CA GLN A 152 8.86 10.26 17.28
C GLN A 152 7.73 9.24 17.26
N GLU A 153 7.60 8.41 18.29
CA GLU A 153 6.52 7.41 18.43
C GLU A 153 5.15 8.09 18.51
N TYR A 154 5.05 9.21 19.23
CA TYR A 154 3.80 9.99 19.29
C TYR A 154 3.39 10.48 17.90
N LEU A 155 4.33 11.01 17.10
CA LEU A 155 4.07 11.47 15.74
C LEU A 155 3.68 10.30 14.82
N THR A 156 4.14 9.09 15.11
CA THR A 156 3.80 7.87 14.37
C THR A 156 2.38 7.38 14.70
N LEU A 157 1.90 7.62 15.92
CA LEU A 157 0.61 7.14 16.43
C LEU A 157 -0.55 8.13 16.24
N ALA A 158 -0.28 9.42 16.27
CA ALA A 158 -1.27 10.49 16.03
C ALA A 158 -2.03 10.34 14.68
N PRO A 159 -1.44 9.74 13.61
CA PRO A 159 -2.11 9.47 12.36
C PRO A 159 -3.20 8.39 12.38
N ALA A 160 -3.41 7.67 13.47
CA ALA A 160 -4.44 6.63 13.53
C ALA A 160 -5.88 7.19 13.48
N SER A 161 -6.08 8.50 13.71
CA SER A 161 -7.35 9.19 13.50
C SER A 161 -7.25 10.15 12.29
N PRO A 162 -7.93 9.86 11.17
CA PRO A 162 -7.93 10.72 9.98
C PRO A 162 -8.37 12.16 10.28
N ASP A 163 -9.38 12.34 11.13
CA ASP A 163 -9.94 13.65 11.49
C ASP A 163 -8.96 14.47 12.34
N PHE A 164 -8.21 13.83 13.24
CA PHE A 164 -7.21 14.51 14.07
C PHE A 164 -6.01 14.96 13.21
N LYS A 165 -5.52 14.09 12.33
CA LYS A 165 -4.41 14.41 11.41
C LYS A 165 -4.77 15.59 10.51
N HIS A 166 -5.94 15.56 9.88
CA HIS A 166 -6.39 16.62 9.00
C HIS A 166 -6.58 17.94 9.75
N THR A 167 -7.26 17.95 10.90
CA THR A 167 -7.51 19.15 11.72
C THR A 167 -6.21 19.73 12.30
N ALA A 168 -5.28 18.89 12.78
CA ALA A 168 -4.00 19.34 13.31
C ALA A 168 -3.12 19.96 12.21
N LEU A 169 -3.07 19.33 11.03
CA LEU A 169 -2.30 19.83 9.87
C LEU A 169 -2.89 21.12 9.31
N GLU A 170 -4.22 21.25 9.15
CA GLU A 170 -4.88 22.46 8.68
C GLU A 170 -4.64 23.66 9.63
N ARG A 171 -4.68 23.40 10.95
CA ARG A 171 -4.34 24.43 11.93
C ARG A 171 -2.85 24.79 11.88
N THR A 172 -1.96 23.83 11.61
CA THR A 172 -0.52 24.08 11.42
C THR A 172 -0.28 24.94 10.20
N ILE A 173 -0.89 24.60 9.07
CA ILE A 173 -0.86 25.40 7.84
C ILE A 173 -1.31 26.83 8.12
N THR A 174 -2.43 27.01 8.81
CA THR A 174 -2.94 28.35 9.17
C THR A 174 -1.94 29.14 10.01
N SER A 175 -1.34 28.52 11.01
CA SER A 175 -0.33 29.14 11.87
C SER A 175 0.93 29.52 11.10
N LEU A 176 1.48 28.60 10.32
CA LEU A 176 2.69 28.83 9.50
C LEU A 176 2.45 29.87 8.41
N THR A 177 1.25 29.87 7.80
CA THR A 177 0.86 30.90 6.82
C THR A 177 0.77 32.29 7.46
N GLN A 178 0.23 32.40 8.67
CA GLN A 178 0.21 33.68 9.41
C GLN A 178 1.62 34.19 9.75
N VAL A 179 2.51 33.30 10.19
CA VAL A 179 3.92 33.63 10.46
C VAL A 179 4.62 34.07 9.17
N SER A 180 4.43 33.36 8.07
CA SER A 180 4.98 33.73 6.77
C SER A 180 4.48 35.09 6.28
N HIS A 181 3.19 35.39 6.41
CA HIS A 181 2.64 36.73 6.07
C HIS A 181 3.11 37.87 6.98
N GLN A 182 3.32 37.59 8.26
CA GLN A 182 3.87 38.61 9.19
C GLN A 182 5.34 38.92 8.88
N GLN A 183 6.12 37.91 8.51
CA GLN A 183 7.54 38.06 8.18
C GLN A 183 7.79 38.79 6.85
N THR A 184 6.87 38.68 5.88
CA THR A 184 6.96 39.42 4.59
C THR A 184 6.68 40.92 4.78
N ALA A 185 6.13 41.35 5.92
CA ALA A 185 5.82 42.76 6.22
C ALA A 185 6.96 43.50 6.95
N GLU A 186 8.05 42.80 7.33
CA GLU A 186 9.21 43.44 7.99
C GLU A 186 10.19 44.04 6.97
N ASP A 187 10.86 45.11 7.38
CA ASP A 187 11.81 45.89 6.55
C ASP A 187 13.00 45.00 6.07
N PRO A 188 13.19 44.79 4.76
CA PRO A 188 14.22 43.91 4.24
C PRO A 188 15.66 44.34 4.50
N THR A 189 15.90 45.54 5.00
CA THR A 189 17.23 46.11 5.25
C THR A 189 17.88 45.70 6.59
N ARG A 190 17.17 44.89 7.41
CA ARG A 190 17.61 44.49 8.75
C ARG A 190 17.85 43.00 8.93
N ILE A 191 17.67 42.21 7.90
CA ILE A 191 17.67 40.74 7.99
C ILE A 191 19.09 40.23 7.69
N THR A 192 19.64 39.40 8.56
CA THR A 192 20.91 38.69 8.32
C THR A 192 20.72 37.49 7.40
N ASP A 193 21.78 37.00 6.75
CA ASP A 193 21.73 35.78 5.92
C ASP A 193 21.24 34.57 6.74
N GLU A 194 21.54 34.52 8.04
CA GLU A 194 21.11 33.46 8.96
C GLU A 194 19.61 33.52 9.25
N ASP A 195 19.05 34.75 9.39
CA ASP A 195 17.58 34.93 9.49
C ASP A 195 16.87 34.54 8.21
N HIS A 196 17.47 34.79 7.04
CA HIS A 196 16.95 34.36 5.74
C HIS A 196 16.87 32.83 5.63
N LEU A 197 17.92 32.14 6.01
CA LEU A 197 17.97 30.66 5.97
C LEU A 197 16.97 30.02 6.95
N SER A 198 16.80 30.61 8.14
CA SER A 198 15.78 30.18 9.12
C SER A 198 14.36 30.30 8.55
N ARG A 199 14.04 31.40 7.88
CA ARG A 199 12.75 31.62 7.23
C ARG A 199 12.50 30.63 6.06
N LEU A 200 13.53 30.30 5.29
CA LEU A 200 13.42 29.31 4.22
C LEU A 200 13.13 27.92 4.77
N ALA A 201 13.74 27.54 5.90
CA ALA A 201 13.44 26.28 6.58
C ALA A 201 12.00 26.23 7.10
N GLU A 202 11.47 27.33 7.64
CA GLU A 202 10.06 27.40 8.06
C GLU A 202 9.08 27.29 6.88
N ARG A 203 9.42 27.90 5.74
CA ARG A 203 8.63 27.77 4.50
C ARG A 203 8.69 26.36 3.94
N SER A 204 9.83 25.65 4.03
CA SER A 204 9.94 24.24 3.66
C SER A 204 9.03 23.37 4.52
N ASN A 205 9.01 23.57 5.83
CA ASN A 205 8.09 22.87 6.74
C ASN A 205 6.61 23.12 6.37
N LEU A 206 6.26 24.34 5.91
CA LEU A 206 4.91 24.65 5.45
C LEU A 206 4.60 23.92 4.14
N ALA A 207 5.54 23.84 3.20
CA ALA A 207 5.38 23.10 1.95
C ALA A 207 5.19 21.60 2.22
N ASP A 208 5.99 21.01 3.14
CA ASP A 208 5.81 19.62 3.60
C ASP A 208 4.41 19.39 4.19
N ALA A 209 3.88 20.33 4.98
CA ALA A 209 2.54 20.24 5.52
C ALA A 209 1.45 20.30 4.43
N TYR A 210 1.65 21.10 3.37
CA TYR A 210 0.77 21.08 2.20
C TYR A 210 0.80 19.72 1.48
N VAL A 211 1.97 19.12 1.28
CA VAL A 211 2.11 17.78 0.71
C VAL A 211 1.33 16.75 1.54
N GLN A 212 1.54 16.75 2.87
CA GLN A 212 0.86 15.82 3.78
C GLN A 212 -0.67 15.96 3.81
N THR A 213 -1.19 17.16 3.50
CA THR A 213 -2.65 17.40 3.39
C THR A 213 -3.19 17.21 1.98
N GLY A 214 -2.35 16.83 1.02
CA GLY A 214 -2.74 16.63 -0.38
C GLY A 214 -2.93 17.94 -1.16
N ARG A 215 -2.52 19.07 -0.61
CA ARG A 215 -2.56 20.40 -1.25
C ARG A 215 -1.33 20.59 -2.13
N LEU A 216 -1.21 19.76 -3.16
CA LEU A 216 0.01 19.63 -3.95
C LEU A 216 0.32 20.88 -4.79
N ASP A 217 -0.68 21.59 -5.31
CA ASP A 217 -0.47 22.81 -6.11
C ASP A 217 0.13 23.94 -5.25
N GLU A 218 -0.36 24.09 -4.01
CA GLU A 218 0.19 25.08 -3.06
C GLU A 218 1.58 24.68 -2.61
N ALA A 219 1.83 23.39 -2.39
CA ALA A 219 3.16 22.89 -2.06
C ALA A 219 4.16 23.17 -3.19
N ILE A 220 3.83 22.85 -4.43
CA ILE A 220 4.65 23.12 -5.62
C ILE A 220 5.00 24.60 -5.72
N THR A 221 3.98 25.48 -5.65
CA THR A 221 4.19 26.93 -5.74
C THR A 221 5.15 27.43 -4.66
N LEU A 222 5.04 26.89 -3.45
CA LEU A 222 5.90 27.29 -2.35
C LEU A 222 7.33 26.75 -2.48
N TYR A 223 7.49 25.49 -2.93
CA TYR A 223 8.82 24.93 -3.20
C TYR A 223 9.54 25.63 -4.36
N GLU A 224 8.83 26.03 -5.44
CA GLU A 224 9.41 26.84 -6.53
C GLU A 224 10.01 28.15 -5.98
N GLN A 225 9.27 28.87 -5.13
CA GLN A 225 9.76 30.10 -4.50
C GLN A 225 10.95 29.84 -3.55
N ILE A 226 10.90 28.78 -2.75
CA ILE A 226 11.99 28.39 -1.85
C ILE A 226 13.26 28.08 -2.66
N LEU A 227 13.11 27.37 -3.77
CA LEU A 227 14.24 27.02 -4.65
C LEU A 227 14.88 28.28 -5.25
N GLU A 228 14.08 29.24 -5.75
CA GLU A 228 14.60 30.53 -6.25
C GLU A 228 15.35 31.30 -5.16
N ASP A 229 14.84 31.32 -3.95
CA ASP A 229 15.46 31.99 -2.81
C ASP A 229 16.77 31.31 -2.40
N TYR A 230 16.82 29.97 -2.29
CA TYR A 230 18.06 29.24 -2.03
C TYR A 230 19.10 29.45 -3.14
N ALA A 231 18.69 29.38 -4.41
CA ALA A 231 19.60 29.61 -5.54
C ALA A 231 20.19 31.03 -5.51
N ARG A 232 19.41 32.03 -5.14
CA ARG A 232 19.86 33.42 -5.02
C ARG A 232 20.79 33.65 -3.84
N VAL A 233 20.54 33.05 -2.66
CA VAL A 233 21.29 33.29 -1.42
C VAL A 233 22.54 32.42 -1.37
N LEU A 234 22.44 31.15 -1.70
CA LEU A 234 23.50 30.16 -1.55
C LEU A 234 24.14 29.74 -2.87
N GLY A 235 23.47 30.01 -4.00
CA GLY A 235 23.86 29.57 -5.33
C GLY A 235 23.25 28.20 -5.71
N GLU A 236 23.16 27.96 -7.01
CA GLU A 236 22.52 26.77 -7.59
C GLU A 236 23.17 25.44 -7.15
N ASN A 237 24.46 25.46 -6.88
CA ASN A 237 25.26 24.27 -6.54
C ASN A 237 25.35 23.98 -5.03
N HIS A 238 24.68 24.76 -4.19
CA HIS A 238 24.73 24.55 -2.75
C HIS A 238 23.92 23.31 -2.34
N PRO A 239 24.38 22.52 -1.34
CA PRO A 239 23.66 21.32 -0.89
C PRO A 239 22.18 21.56 -0.54
N GLN A 240 21.84 22.67 0.10
CA GLN A 240 20.47 23.02 0.44
C GLN A 240 19.63 23.36 -0.80
N THR A 241 20.20 24.01 -1.81
CA THR A 241 19.54 24.27 -3.08
C THR A 241 19.21 22.94 -3.80
N LEU A 242 20.17 22.03 -3.84
CA LEU A 242 19.97 20.69 -4.43
C LEU A 242 18.95 19.86 -3.63
N SER A 243 18.88 20.03 -2.31
CA SER A 243 17.83 19.41 -1.49
C SER A 243 16.44 19.97 -1.83
N ALA A 244 16.31 21.30 -1.93
CA ALA A 244 15.04 21.92 -2.33
C ALA A 244 14.58 21.50 -3.73
N CYS A 245 15.51 21.29 -4.68
CA CYS A 245 15.20 20.69 -5.98
C CYS A 245 14.66 19.25 -5.85
N ASN A 246 15.25 18.41 -4.97
CA ASN A 246 14.75 17.08 -4.71
C ASN A 246 13.34 17.11 -4.13
N ASP A 247 13.04 18.01 -3.20
CA ASP A 247 11.74 18.11 -2.54
C ASP A 247 10.67 18.59 -3.54
N LEU A 248 10.99 19.57 -4.38
CA LEU A 248 10.14 20.03 -5.47
C LEU A 248 9.87 18.89 -6.49
N ALA A 249 10.90 18.17 -6.91
CA ALA A 249 10.76 17.06 -7.85
C ALA A 249 9.91 15.92 -7.26
N THR A 250 10.06 15.63 -5.96
CA THR A 250 9.23 14.67 -5.24
C THR A 250 7.78 15.15 -5.19
N CYS A 251 7.54 16.43 -4.96
CA CYS A 251 6.20 17.01 -4.96
C CYS A 251 5.54 16.94 -6.36
N TYR A 252 6.28 17.19 -7.45
CA TYR A 252 5.80 16.95 -8.81
C TYR A 252 5.43 15.48 -9.04
N GLN A 253 6.25 14.54 -8.53
CA GLN A 253 5.95 13.11 -8.62
C GLN A 253 4.63 12.75 -7.91
N GLU A 254 4.40 13.26 -6.70
CA GLU A 254 3.17 13.03 -5.94
C GLU A 254 1.94 13.66 -6.61
N ALA A 255 2.12 14.81 -7.28
CA ALA A 255 1.09 15.45 -8.10
C ALA A 255 0.83 14.74 -9.44
N GLY A 256 1.55 13.65 -9.75
CA GLY A 256 1.43 12.94 -11.02
C GLY A 256 2.07 13.66 -12.22
N ARG A 257 2.78 14.76 -11.98
CA ARG A 257 3.50 15.54 -13.00
C ARG A 257 4.88 14.90 -13.27
N LEU A 258 4.84 13.65 -13.78
CA LEU A 258 6.02 12.79 -13.87
C LEU A 258 7.11 13.32 -14.80
N ASP A 259 6.74 13.97 -15.93
CA ASP A 259 7.74 14.48 -16.88
C ASP A 259 8.52 15.66 -16.30
N GLU A 260 7.86 16.55 -15.53
CA GLU A 260 8.52 17.64 -14.80
C GLU A 260 9.41 17.11 -13.70
N ALA A 261 8.93 16.13 -12.93
CA ALA A 261 9.72 15.47 -11.89
C ALA A 261 11.00 14.83 -12.47
N ILE A 262 10.87 14.06 -13.55
CA ILE A 262 11.98 13.40 -14.25
C ILE A 262 13.02 14.44 -14.72
N THR A 263 12.55 15.50 -15.41
CA THR A 263 13.46 16.56 -15.91
C THR A 263 14.26 17.20 -14.79
N LEU A 264 13.60 17.51 -13.68
CA LEU A 264 14.26 18.16 -12.53
C LEU A 264 15.22 17.21 -11.83
N PHE A 265 14.85 15.93 -11.63
CA PHE A 265 15.77 14.93 -11.06
C PHE A 265 17.01 14.70 -11.94
N GLU A 266 16.88 14.60 -13.27
CA GLU A 266 18.00 14.45 -14.19
C GLU A 266 18.99 15.62 -14.09
N GLN A 267 18.47 16.85 -14.01
CA GLN A 267 19.28 18.04 -13.83
C GLN A 267 20.04 18.00 -12.50
N VAL A 268 19.34 17.75 -11.40
CA VAL A 268 19.93 17.74 -10.05
C VAL A 268 20.94 16.59 -9.88
N ILE A 269 20.69 15.42 -10.49
CA ILE A 269 21.62 14.29 -10.49
C ILE A 269 22.92 14.69 -11.20
N THR A 270 22.82 15.38 -12.33
CA THR A 270 23.99 15.86 -13.08
C THR A 270 24.85 16.78 -12.22
N ASP A 271 24.24 17.75 -11.56
CA ASP A 271 24.92 18.69 -10.67
C ASP A 271 25.47 18.01 -9.41
N SER A 272 24.66 17.16 -8.77
CA SER A 272 25.08 16.39 -7.60
C SER A 272 26.28 15.47 -7.91
N THR A 273 26.24 14.79 -9.06
CA THR A 273 27.36 13.94 -9.52
C THR A 273 28.63 14.75 -9.74
N ARG A 274 28.53 15.93 -10.35
CA ARG A 274 29.66 16.82 -10.58
C ARG A 274 30.28 17.35 -9.30
N ILE A 275 29.46 17.63 -8.27
CA ILE A 275 29.89 18.27 -7.02
C ILE A 275 30.38 17.23 -6.00
N PHE A 276 29.62 16.18 -5.81
CA PHE A 276 29.81 15.20 -4.73
C PHE A 276 30.34 13.84 -5.24
N GLY A 277 30.17 13.54 -6.53
CA GLY A 277 30.51 12.26 -7.14
C GLY A 277 29.34 11.28 -7.19
N ASP A 278 29.57 10.21 -7.95
CA ASP A 278 28.56 9.17 -8.26
C ASP A 278 28.07 8.39 -7.03
N ASP A 279 28.97 8.11 -6.11
CA ASP A 279 28.70 7.27 -4.93
C ASP A 279 28.28 8.10 -3.70
N HIS A 280 28.09 9.41 -3.84
CA HIS A 280 27.63 10.23 -2.72
C HIS A 280 26.20 9.86 -2.30
N PRO A 281 25.87 9.77 -0.99
CA PRO A 281 24.54 9.39 -0.51
C PRO A 281 23.39 10.18 -1.15
N ASN A 282 23.56 11.49 -1.32
CA ASN A 282 22.55 12.35 -1.96
C ASN A 282 22.35 11.99 -3.43
N THR A 283 23.44 11.79 -4.19
CA THR A 283 23.38 11.39 -5.61
C THR A 283 22.67 10.04 -5.76
N LEU A 284 22.97 9.08 -4.87
CA LEU A 284 22.32 7.77 -4.88
C LEU A 284 20.83 7.84 -4.49
N THR A 285 20.45 8.78 -3.62
CA THR A 285 19.05 9.03 -3.26
C THR A 285 18.28 9.65 -4.42
N LEU A 286 18.85 10.62 -5.09
CA LEU A 286 18.27 11.24 -6.29
C LEU A 286 18.05 10.22 -7.40
N ARG A 287 19.04 9.31 -7.66
CA ARG A 287 18.87 8.22 -8.63
C ARG A 287 17.74 7.27 -8.26
N ASN A 288 17.61 6.94 -6.98
CA ASN A 288 16.50 6.12 -6.49
C ASN A 288 15.14 6.80 -6.72
N ASN A 289 15.05 8.10 -6.46
CA ASN A 289 13.81 8.87 -6.65
C ASN A 289 13.47 9.02 -8.14
N LEU A 290 14.47 9.28 -9.00
CA LEU A 290 14.28 9.27 -10.45
C LEU A 290 13.78 7.90 -10.94
N ALA A 291 14.34 6.81 -10.41
CA ALA A 291 13.89 5.45 -10.73
C ALA A 291 12.42 5.23 -10.33
N ASN A 292 11.98 5.74 -9.18
CA ASN A 292 10.57 5.71 -8.77
C ASN A 292 9.68 6.44 -9.78
N CYS A 293 10.09 7.61 -10.28
CA CYS A 293 9.33 8.35 -11.30
C CYS A 293 9.22 7.56 -12.62
N HIS A 294 10.32 6.98 -13.10
CA HIS A 294 10.29 6.13 -14.30
C HIS A 294 9.40 4.90 -14.11
N LEU A 295 9.44 4.27 -12.93
CA LEU A 295 8.59 3.13 -12.60
C LEU A 295 7.10 3.51 -12.67
N GLN A 296 6.73 4.64 -12.07
CA GLN A 296 5.36 5.17 -12.12
C GLN A 296 4.93 5.56 -13.54
N ALA A 297 5.87 6.04 -14.36
CA ALA A 297 5.65 6.36 -15.77
C ALA A 297 5.60 5.12 -16.68
N GLY A 298 5.75 3.91 -16.14
CA GLY A 298 5.81 2.66 -16.92
C GLY A 298 7.11 2.48 -17.73
N ARG A 299 8.13 3.29 -17.48
CA ARG A 299 9.46 3.22 -18.12
C ARG A 299 10.35 2.26 -17.34
N PHE A 300 10.03 0.96 -17.42
CA PHE A 300 10.63 -0.07 -16.56
C PHE A 300 12.12 -0.27 -16.80
N VAL A 301 12.60 -0.13 -18.03
CA VAL A 301 14.01 -0.33 -18.37
C VAL A 301 14.88 0.74 -17.72
N GLU A 302 14.47 1.99 -17.82
CA GLU A 302 15.16 3.14 -17.22
C GLU A 302 15.13 3.06 -15.69
N ALA A 303 13.97 2.69 -15.11
CA ALA A 303 13.83 2.50 -13.68
C ALA A 303 14.80 1.43 -13.15
N ILE A 304 14.86 0.26 -13.79
CA ILE A 304 15.74 -0.84 -13.41
C ILE A 304 17.22 -0.40 -13.45
N GLN A 305 17.65 0.26 -14.53
CA GLN A 305 19.04 0.72 -14.66
C GLN A 305 19.44 1.69 -13.53
N LEU A 306 18.57 2.61 -13.18
CA LEU A 306 18.82 3.59 -12.11
C LEU A 306 18.85 2.93 -10.72
N TYR A 307 17.93 2.00 -10.46
CA TYR A 307 17.93 1.24 -9.20
C TYR A 307 19.18 0.35 -9.08
N GLU A 308 19.63 -0.31 -10.16
CA GLU A 308 20.86 -1.11 -10.18
C GLU A 308 22.08 -0.24 -9.83
N GLN A 309 22.18 0.96 -10.41
CA GLN A 309 23.24 1.92 -10.10
C GLN A 309 23.17 2.36 -8.63
N ALA A 310 22.00 2.75 -8.16
CA ALA A 310 21.79 3.19 -6.77
C ALA A 310 22.07 2.06 -5.76
N ALA A 311 21.59 0.84 -6.03
CA ALA A 311 21.81 -0.32 -5.16
C ALA A 311 23.30 -0.71 -5.09
N THR A 312 23.99 -0.70 -6.23
CA THR A 312 25.42 -0.98 -6.31
C THR A 312 26.26 0.07 -5.58
N GLY A 313 25.95 1.36 -5.79
CA GLY A 313 26.61 2.46 -5.10
C GLY A 313 26.38 2.39 -3.58
N ARG A 314 25.12 2.20 -3.15
CA ARG A 314 24.77 2.06 -1.72
C ARG A 314 25.46 0.84 -1.09
N ALA A 315 25.52 -0.31 -1.79
CA ALA A 315 26.22 -1.49 -1.30
C ALA A 315 27.72 -1.24 -1.11
N ARG A 316 28.34 -0.46 -2.00
CA ARG A 316 29.78 -0.10 -1.92
C ARG A 316 30.06 0.83 -0.74
N VAL A 317 29.19 1.83 -0.51
CA VAL A 317 29.42 2.86 0.52
C VAL A 317 28.93 2.43 1.90
N LEU A 318 27.76 1.78 1.95
CA LEU A 318 27.06 1.47 3.21
C LEU A 318 27.12 -0.02 3.57
N GLY A 319 27.42 -0.87 2.60
CA GLY A 319 27.39 -2.33 2.73
C GLY A 319 26.07 -2.94 2.28
N ASP A 320 26.11 -4.26 2.02
CA ASP A 320 24.99 -5.03 1.46
C ASP A 320 23.77 -5.10 2.36
N ASN A 321 23.98 -5.11 3.68
CA ASN A 321 22.92 -5.25 4.67
C ASN A 321 22.43 -3.92 5.26
N HIS A 322 22.91 -2.80 4.76
CA HIS A 322 22.42 -1.50 5.22
C HIS A 322 20.95 -1.29 4.80
N SER A 323 20.14 -0.67 5.66
CA SER A 323 18.71 -0.48 5.45
C SER A 323 18.39 0.19 4.10
N LEU A 324 19.12 1.24 3.72
CA LEU A 324 18.95 1.93 2.44
C LEU A 324 19.32 1.05 1.24
N THR A 325 20.35 0.20 1.36
CA THR A 325 20.74 -0.74 0.31
C THR A 325 19.63 -1.78 0.10
N LEU A 326 19.13 -2.35 1.20
CA LEU A 326 18.04 -3.32 1.16
C LEU A 326 16.73 -2.69 0.66
N SER A 327 16.44 -1.44 1.00
CA SER A 327 15.27 -0.72 0.48
C SER A 327 15.36 -0.49 -1.03
N THR A 328 16.52 -0.05 -1.54
CA THR A 328 16.71 0.13 -3.00
C THR A 328 16.62 -1.20 -3.74
N ARG A 329 17.18 -2.29 -3.19
CA ARG A 329 17.04 -3.64 -3.77
C ARG A 329 15.59 -4.12 -3.77
N ASN A 330 14.82 -3.80 -2.73
CA ASN A 330 13.39 -4.10 -2.73
C ASN A 330 12.66 -3.36 -3.87
N SER A 331 12.92 -2.05 -4.04
CA SER A 331 12.33 -1.28 -5.15
C SER A 331 12.79 -1.78 -6.53
N LEU A 332 14.04 -2.26 -6.64
CA LEU A 332 14.52 -2.92 -7.85
C LEU A 332 13.76 -4.23 -8.12
N ALA A 333 13.47 -5.01 -7.09
CA ALA A 333 12.66 -6.23 -7.23
C ALA A 333 11.21 -5.90 -7.65
N ASP A 334 10.62 -4.85 -7.07
CA ASP A 334 9.30 -4.33 -7.49
C ASP A 334 9.34 -3.91 -8.97
N ALA A 335 10.42 -3.27 -9.44
CA ALA A 335 10.59 -2.87 -10.84
C ALA A 335 10.78 -4.08 -11.78
N TYR A 336 11.51 -5.12 -11.37
CA TYR A 336 11.62 -6.38 -12.12
C TYR A 336 10.26 -7.07 -12.24
N GLU A 337 9.48 -7.13 -11.15
CA GLU A 337 8.13 -7.69 -11.16
C GLU A 337 7.22 -6.94 -12.15
N ALA A 338 7.19 -5.61 -12.07
CA ALA A 338 6.42 -4.75 -12.97
C ALA A 338 6.83 -4.91 -14.45
N ALA A 339 8.12 -5.16 -14.71
CA ALA A 339 8.65 -5.46 -16.05
C ALA A 339 8.37 -6.90 -16.52
N GLY A 340 7.74 -7.74 -15.69
CA GLY A 340 7.50 -9.16 -15.97
C GLY A 340 8.74 -10.06 -15.82
N ARG A 341 9.86 -9.54 -15.31
CA ARG A 341 11.12 -10.26 -15.04
C ARG A 341 11.05 -10.93 -13.66
N ARG A 342 10.10 -11.84 -13.51
CA ARG A 342 9.71 -12.38 -12.21
C ARG A 342 10.77 -13.26 -11.55
N ASP A 343 11.58 -13.97 -12.32
CA ASP A 343 12.67 -14.81 -11.76
C ASP A 343 13.73 -13.95 -11.08
N GLU A 344 14.10 -12.80 -11.70
CA GLU A 344 15.02 -11.85 -11.11
C GLU A 344 14.41 -11.15 -9.88
N ALA A 345 13.12 -10.83 -9.92
CA ALA A 345 12.41 -10.27 -8.78
C ALA A 345 12.43 -11.23 -7.59
N ILE A 346 12.12 -12.51 -7.80
CA ILE A 346 12.17 -13.56 -6.77
C ILE A 346 13.55 -13.64 -6.13
N ALA A 347 14.59 -13.79 -6.95
CA ALA A 347 15.96 -13.92 -6.44
C ALA A 347 16.37 -12.71 -5.57
N LEU A 348 15.93 -11.52 -5.96
CA LEU A 348 16.27 -10.31 -5.22
C LEU A 348 15.42 -10.14 -3.95
N TYR A 349 14.12 -10.45 -3.99
CA TYR A 349 13.28 -10.47 -2.78
C TYR A 349 13.76 -11.48 -1.74
N GLU A 350 14.22 -12.67 -2.14
CA GLU A 350 14.80 -13.67 -1.24
C GLU A 350 16.05 -13.12 -0.53
N GLN A 351 16.93 -12.44 -1.28
CA GLN A 351 18.11 -11.78 -0.71
C GLN A 351 17.73 -10.66 0.26
N VAL A 352 16.77 -9.80 -0.12
CA VAL A 352 16.32 -8.69 0.71
C VAL A 352 15.61 -9.19 1.97
N ALA A 353 14.73 -10.19 1.86
CA ALA A 353 14.05 -10.79 3.00
C ALA A 353 15.04 -11.37 4.02
N THR A 354 16.05 -12.12 3.52
CA THR A 354 17.13 -12.66 4.36
C THR A 354 17.97 -11.54 5.01
N GLY A 355 18.30 -10.50 4.25
CA GLY A 355 19.06 -9.36 4.75
C GLY A 355 18.29 -8.59 5.83
N ARG A 356 17.02 -8.28 5.57
CA ARG A 356 16.13 -7.59 6.53
C ARG A 356 15.89 -8.43 7.78
N ALA A 357 15.64 -9.73 7.65
CA ALA A 357 15.48 -10.63 8.78
C ALA A 357 16.70 -10.64 9.70
N ARG A 358 17.92 -10.61 9.12
CA ARG A 358 19.17 -10.58 9.89
C ARG A 358 19.38 -9.25 10.63
N VAL A 359 19.00 -8.12 10.04
CA VAL A 359 19.30 -6.78 10.57
C VAL A 359 18.18 -6.26 11.46
N LEU A 360 16.94 -6.51 11.06
CA LEU A 360 15.75 -5.94 11.69
C LEU A 360 14.96 -6.98 12.50
N GLY A 361 15.16 -8.27 12.22
CA GLY A 361 14.36 -9.37 12.76
C GLY A 361 13.37 -9.95 11.75
N GLU A 362 12.95 -11.19 12.04
CA GLU A 362 12.00 -11.96 11.22
C GLU A 362 10.62 -11.27 11.17
N ASP A 363 10.22 -10.71 12.32
CA ASP A 363 8.89 -10.14 12.55
C ASP A 363 8.80 -8.64 12.19
N HIS A 364 9.91 -8.04 11.77
CA HIS A 364 9.91 -6.61 11.45
C HIS A 364 8.97 -6.29 10.26
N PRO A 365 8.16 -5.20 10.32
CA PRO A 365 7.21 -4.86 9.27
C PRO A 365 7.79 -4.81 7.86
N LEU A 366 9.01 -4.32 7.68
CA LEU A 366 9.69 -4.31 6.38
C LEU A 366 10.10 -5.71 5.91
N THR A 367 10.48 -6.62 6.82
CA THR A 367 10.76 -8.02 6.50
C THR A 367 9.50 -8.72 6.03
N LEU A 368 8.41 -8.54 6.77
CA LEU A 368 7.10 -9.12 6.43
C LEU A 368 6.53 -8.53 5.13
N SER A 369 6.79 -7.25 4.83
CA SER A 369 6.39 -6.64 3.56
C SER A 369 7.14 -7.24 2.38
N THR A 370 8.46 -7.45 2.50
CA THR A 370 9.24 -8.12 1.45
C THR A 370 8.75 -9.56 1.23
N ARG A 371 8.48 -10.31 2.30
CA ARG A 371 7.95 -11.68 2.19
C ARG A 371 6.57 -11.71 1.54
N ASN A 372 5.71 -10.73 1.83
CA ASN A 372 4.42 -10.61 1.17
C ASN A 372 4.57 -10.37 -0.33
N ASN A 373 5.50 -9.51 -0.76
CA ASN A 373 5.78 -9.26 -2.18
C ASN A 373 6.39 -10.49 -2.85
N LEU A 374 7.28 -11.20 -2.17
CA LEU A 374 7.84 -12.48 -2.64
C LEU A 374 6.73 -13.53 -2.85
N ALA A 375 5.81 -13.68 -1.90
CA ALA A 375 4.67 -14.59 -2.01
C ALA A 375 3.76 -14.21 -3.20
N TYR A 376 3.52 -12.92 -3.42
CA TYR A 376 2.79 -12.44 -4.59
C TYR A 376 3.48 -12.85 -5.89
N THR A 377 4.80 -12.67 -5.98
CA THR A 377 5.56 -13.03 -7.18
C THR A 377 5.61 -14.56 -7.38
N TYR A 378 5.74 -15.36 -6.30
CA TYR A 378 5.60 -16.82 -6.39
C TYR A 378 4.25 -17.24 -6.97
N ASN A 379 3.15 -16.65 -6.48
CA ASN A 379 1.81 -16.93 -7.01
C ASN A 379 1.71 -16.57 -8.50
N ALA A 380 2.27 -15.42 -8.89
CA ALA A 380 2.25 -14.93 -10.27
C ALA A 380 3.04 -15.82 -11.27
N VAL A 381 4.07 -16.56 -10.81
CA VAL A 381 4.81 -17.54 -11.63
C VAL A 381 4.26 -18.97 -11.50
N GLY A 382 3.17 -19.17 -10.75
CA GLY A 382 2.55 -20.48 -10.58
C GLY A 382 3.16 -21.36 -9.47
N ARG A 383 4.10 -20.85 -8.66
CA ARG A 383 4.65 -21.51 -7.45
C ARG A 383 3.66 -21.35 -6.28
N ARG A 384 2.44 -21.87 -6.46
CA ARG A 384 1.30 -21.57 -5.59
C ARG A 384 1.44 -22.10 -4.18
N ASP A 385 2.00 -23.30 -4.00
CA ASP A 385 2.17 -23.91 -2.68
C ASP A 385 3.16 -23.09 -1.82
N GLU A 386 4.23 -22.60 -2.44
CA GLU A 386 5.23 -21.74 -1.79
C GLU A 386 4.65 -20.36 -1.45
N ALA A 387 3.84 -19.81 -2.34
CA ALA A 387 3.13 -18.55 -2.09
C ALA A 387 2.17 -18.68 -0.91
N ILE A 388 1.37 -19.73 -0.86
CA ILE A 388 0.41 -20.00 0.21
C ILE A 388 1.15 -20.14 1.55
N ALA A 389 2.18 -21.00 1.61
CA ALA A 389 2.93 -21.21 2.84
C ALA A 389 3.54 -19.90 3.39
N LEU A 390 4.08 -19.06 2.49
CA LEU A 390 4.66 -17.78 2.89
C LEU A 390 3.60 -16.76 3.31
N TYR A 391 2.45 -16.70 2.63
CA TYR A 391 1.34 -15.84 3.03
C TYR A 391 0.74 -16.26 4.37
N GLU A 392 0.56 -17.56 4.64
CA GLU A 392 0.07 -18.08 5.92
C GLU A 392 0.97 -17.63 7.08
N GLN A 393 2.30 -17.74 6.90
CA GLN A 393 3.26 -17.26 7.88
C GLN A 393 3.16 -15.75 8.08
N VAL A 394 3.24 -14.96 6.99
CA VAL A 394 3.18 -13.49 7.07
C VAL A 394 1.85 -13.00 7.66
N ALA A 395 0.73 -13.65 7.32
CA ALA A 395 -0.58 -13.30 7.89
C ALA A 395 -0.64 -13.53 9.39
N THR A 396 -0.06 -14.64 9.86
CA THR A 396 0.03 -14.99 11.29
C THR A 396 0.92 -14.00 12.03
N ASP A 397 2.12 -13.72 11.51
CA ASP A 397 3.07 -12.81 12.13
C ASP A 397 2.50 -11.37 12.18
N ARG A 398 1.90 -10.89 11.07
CA ARG A 398 1.23 -9.58 11.04
C ARG A 398 0.03 -9.50 11.98
N ALA A 399 -0.76 -10.56 12.11
CA ALA A 399 -1.87 -10.59 13.05
C ALA A 399 -1.40 -10.51 14.51
N HIS A 400 -0.28 -11.15 14.82
CA HIS A 400 0.32 -11.11 16.15
C HIS A 400 0.90 -9.72 16.49
N ILE A 401 1.56 -9.06 15.53
CA ILE A 401 2.28 -7.80 15.78
C ILE A 401 1.38 -6.58 15.60
N LEU A 402 0.59 -6.56 14.52
CA LEU A 402 -0.21 -5.40 14.11
C LEU A 402 -1.70 -5.56 14.44
N GLY A 403 -2.17 -6.83 14.65
CA GLY A 403 -3.54 -7.21 14.88
C GLY A 403 -4.31 -7.65 13.64
N ASP A 404 -5.42 -8.33 13.94
CA ASP A 404 -6.28 -8.93 12.92
C ASP A 404 -6.88 -7.92 11.95
N ASN A 405 -7.19 -6.71 12.44
CA ASN A 405 -7.86 -5.67 11.65
C ASN A 405 -6.89 -4.65 11.05
N HIS A 406 -5.58 -4.81 11.23
CA HIS A 406 -4.61 -3.88 10.65
C HIS A 406 -4.64 -3.96 9.12
N PRO A 407 -4.56 -2.83 8.37
CA PRO A 407 -4.63 -2.82 6.90
C PRO A 407 -3.64 -3.76 6.22
N HIS A 408 -2.41 -3.90 6.75
CA HIS A 408 -1.43 -4.83 6.20
C HIS A 408 -1.77 -6.29 6.46
N THR A 409 -2.34 -6.64 7.63
CA THR A 409 -2.82 -7.99 7.93
C THR A 409 -3.96 -8.38 7.00
N LEU A 410 -4.94 -7.48 6.84
CA LEU A 410 -6.09 -7.69 5.95
C LEU A 410 -5.65 -7.81 4.49
N ASN A 411 -4.65 -7.04 4.07
CA ASN A 411 -4.10 -7.16 2.71
C ASN A 411 -3.43 -8.52 2.47
N THR A 412 -2.63 -9.01 3.44
CA THR A 412 -2.02 -10.35 3.31
C THR A 412 -3.07 -11.45 3.28
N ARG A 413 -4.11 -11.37 4.12
CA ARG A 413 -5.22 -12.33 4.12
C ARG A 413 -6.00 -12.30 2.81
N ASN A 414 -6.19 -11.13 2.20
CA ASN A 414 -6.80 -11.02 0.87
C ASN A 414 -5.95 -11.74 -0.18
N ASN A 415 -4.63 -11.48 -0.21
CA ASN A 415 -3.72 -12.14 -1.15
C ASN A 415 -3.66 -13.66 -0.93
N LEU A 416 -3.75 -14.11 0.33
CA LEU A 416 -3.84 -15.53 0.68
C LEU A 416 -5.15 -16.15 0.19
N ALA A 417 -6.27 -15.43 0.31
CA ALA A 417 -7.56 -15.88 -0.21
C ALA A 417 -7.53 -16.01 -1.73
N ASP A 418 -6.95 -15.03 -2.45
CA ASP A 418 -6.72 -15.10 -3.90
C ASP A 418 -5.85 -16.33 -4.27
N ALA A 419 -4.83 -16.62 -3.47
CA ALA A 419 -3.96 -17.78 -3.68
C ALA A 419 -4.70 -19.12 -3.44
N TYR A 420 -5.52 -19.23 -2.39
CA TYR A 420 -6.38 -20.40 -2.15
C TYR A 420 -7.38 -20.62 -3.29
N GLU A 421 -8.03 -19.55 -3.77
CA GLU A 421 -8.93 -19.61 -4.92
C GLU A 421 -8.21 -20.19 -6.15
N SER A 422 -6.98 -19.75 -6.41
CA SER A 422 -6.18 -20.19 -7.56
C SER A 422 -5.83 -21.68 -7.56
N VAL A 423 -5.87 -22.33 -6.39
CA VAL A 423 -5.63 -23.79 -6.24
C VAL A 423 -6.91 -24.58 -5.95
N GLY A 424 -8.08 -23.91 -5.99
CA GLY A 424 -9.38 -24.54 -5.78
C GLY A 424 -9.74 -24.81 -4.31
N ARG A 425 -9.01 -24.23 -3.34
CA ARG A 425 -9.34 -24.28 -1.89
C ARG A 425 -10.40 -23.21 -1.58
N ARG A 426 -11.60 -23.37 -2.14
CA ARG A 426 -12.65 -22.36 -2.18
C ARG A 426 -13.22 -22.02 -0.81
N ASP A 427 -13.44 -23.03 0.03
CA ASP A 427 -14.01 -22.83 1.37
C ASP A 427 -13.07 -21.98 2.27
N GLU A 428 -11.76 -22.24 2.18
CA GLU A 428 -10.75 -21.47 2.91
C GLU A 428 -10.63 -20.05 2.35
N ALA A 429 -10.74 -19.87 1.04
CA ALA A 429 -10.75 -18.56 0.41
C ALA A 429 -11.95 -17.72 0.89
N ILE A 430 -13.16 -18.30 0.86
CA ILE A 430 -14.39 -17.67 1.34
C ILE A 430 -14.24 -17.23 2.79
N ALA A 431 -13.79 -18.14 3.67
CA ALA A 431 -13.62 -17.83 5.09
C ALA A 431 -12.65 -16.67 5.34
N LEU A 432 -11.58 -16.55 4.55
CA LEU A 432 -10.65 -15.43 4.65
C LEU A 432 -11.24 -14.13 4.09
N TYR A 433 -11.92 -14.17 2.94
CA TYR A 433 -12.58 -12.98 2.40
C TYR A 433 -13.63 -12.43 3.35
N GLU A 434 -14.44 -13.28 4.01
CA GLU A 434 -15.41 -12.87 5.03
C GLU A 434 -14.74 -12.12 6.20
N GLN A 435 -13.62 -12.65 6.70
CA GLN A 435 -12.83 -11.98 7.74
C GLN A 435 -12.29 -10.62 7.25
N VAL A 436 -11.76 -10.57 6.03
CA VAL A 436 -11.23 -9.34 5.44
C VAL A 436 -12.33 -8.30 5.23
N VAL A 437 -13.49 -8.70 4.70
CA VAL A 437 -14.66 -7.82 4.53
C VAL A 437 -15.11 -7.24 5.88
N THR A 438 -15.20 -8.09 6.90
CA THR A 438 -15.57 -7.65 8.26
C THR A 438 -14.54 -6.66 8.82
N GLY A 439 -13.25 -6.95 8.69
CA GLY A 439 -12.17 -6.08 9.14
C GLY A 439 -12.14 -4.74 8.40
N LEU A 440 -12.20 -4.76 7.07
CA LEU A 440 -12.21 -3.54 6.26
C LEU A 440 -13.46 -2.69 6.50
N THR A 441 -14.62 -3.31 6.67
CA THR A 441 -15.86 -2.59 7.00
C THR A 441 -15.74 -1.84 8.33
N ARG A 442 -15.06 -2.45 9.32
CA ARG A 442 -14.82 -1.82 10.62
C ARG A 442 -13.82 -0.65 10.53
N VAL A 443 -12.75 -0.80 9.75
CA VAL A 443 -11.64 0.15 9.72
C VAL A 443 -11.87 1.29 8.71
N LEU A 444 -12.39 0.96 7.51
CA LEU A 444 -12.54 1.89 6.41
C LEU A 444 -14.00 2.25 6.11
N GLY A 445 -14.95 1.49 6.66
CA GLY A 445 -16.37 1.62 6.35
C GLY A 445 -16.82 0.75 5.17
N PRO A 446 -18.16 0.52 5.06
CA PRO A 446 -18.74 -0.36 4.03
C PRO A 446 -18.60 0.20 2.61
N ASP A 447 -18.55 1.51 2.47
CA ASP A 447 -18.52 2.23 1.19
C ASP A 447 -17.11 2.46 0.63
N HIS A 448 -16.08 2.12 1.39
CA HIS A 448 -14.71 2.35 0.95
C HIS A 448 -14.36 1.48 -0.27
N PRO A 449 -13.65 2.02 -1.30
CA PRO A 449 -13.32 1.28 -2.53
C PRO A 449 -12.67 -0.09 -2.28
N ARG A 450 -11.76 -0.19 -1.31
CA ARG A 450 -11.13 -1.49 -0.96
C ARG A 450 -12.13 -2.48 -0.38
N THR A 451 -13.04 -2.03 0.51
CA THR A 451 -14.11 -2.88 1.07
C THR A 451 -15.00 -3.42 -0.05
N LEU A 452 -15.42 -2.56 -0.97
CA LEU A 452 -16.24 -2.96 -2.13
C LEU A 452 -15.50 -3.90 -3.09
N THR A 453 -14.17 -3.75 -3.22
CA THR A 453 -13.35 -4.67 -4.03
C THR A 453 -13.32 -6.07 -3.42
N VAL A 454 -13.07 -6.19 -2.11
CA VAL A 454 -13.02 -7.51 -1.45
C VAL A 454 -14.41 -8.14 -1.36
N ARG A 455 -15.48 -7.36 -1.16
CA ARG A 455 -16.87 -7.87 -1.26
C ARG A 455 -17.18 -8.43 -2.65
N HIS A 456 -16.65 -7.81 -3.70
CA HIS A 456 -16.76 -8.33 -5.06
C HIS A 456 -15.97 -9.63 -5.24
N SER A 457 -14.74 -9.72 -4.70
CA SER A 457 -13.93 -10.96 -4.73
C SER A 457 -14.62 -12.09 -3.97
N LEU A 458 -15.22 -11.80 -2.80
CA LEU A 458 -16.01 -12.76 -2.04
C LEU A 458 -17.21 -13.27 -2.85
N ALA A 459 -17.93 -12.39 -3.56
CA ALA A 459 -19.04 -12.80 -4.42
C ALA A 459 -18.57 -13.70 -5.58
N CYS A 460 -17.37 -13.43 -6.15
CA CYS A 460 -16.76 -14.31 -7.15
C CYS A 460 -16.39 -15.69 -6.53
N ALA A 461 -15.86 -15.70 -5.30
CA ALA A 461 -15.52 -16.94 -4.60
C ALA A 461 -16.76 -17.78 -4.27
N TYR A 462 -17.86 -17.16 -3.84
CA TYR A 462 -19.13 -17.86 -3.70
C TYR A 462 -19.62 -18.45 -5.02
N ALA A 463 -19.53 -17.69 -6.13
CA ALA A 463 -19.93 -18.17 -7.45
C ALA A 463 -19.09 -19.38 -7.90
N SER A 464 -17.75 -19.34 -7.67
CA SER A 464 -16.88 -20.46 -8.02
C SER A 464 -17.06 -21.69 -7.10
N ALA A 465 -17.54 -21.49 -5.88
CA ALA A 465 -17.91 -22.55 -4.95
C ALA A 465 -19.35 -23.10 -5.18
N GLU A 466 -20.04 -22.62 -6.22
CA GLU A 466 -21.43 -22.98 -6.55
C GLU A 466 -22.47 -22.55 -5.50
N HIS A 467 -22.10 -21.59 -4.64
CA HIS A 467 -23.01 -20.91 -3.70
C HIS A 467 -23.73 -19.75 -4.42
N HIS A 468 -24.61 -20.12 -5.36
CA HIS A 468 -25.19 -19.16 -6.30
C HIS A 468 -26.06 -18.09 -5.67
N ASP A 469 -26.87 -18.42 -4.66
CA ASP A 469 -27.76 -17.47 -3.99
C ASP A 469 -26.98 -16.41 -3.21
N GLU A 470 -25.93 -16.82 -2.50
CA GLU A 470 -25.03 -15.93 -1.77
C GLU A 470 -24.26 -15.02 -2.73
N ALA A 471 -23.78 -15.58 -3.84
CA ALA A 471 -23.08 -14.83 -4.87
C ALA A 471 -23.97 -13.75 -5.49
N ILE A 472 -25.18 -14.11 -5.92
CA ILE A 472 -26.17 -13.20 -6.50
C ILE A 472 -26.50 -12.08 -5.51
N THR A 473 -26.86 -12.43 -4.28
CA THR A 473 -27.20 -11.46 -3.23
C THR A 473 -26.09 -10.45 -2.99
N LEU A 474 -24.84 -10.94 -2.89
CA LEU A 474 -23.68 -10.08 -2.61
C LEU A 474 -23.31 -9.21 -3.82
N PHE A 475 -23.40 -9.74 -5.05
CA PHE A 475 -23.22 -8.93 -6.26
C PHE A 475 -24.25 -7.80 -6.36
N GLU A 476 -25.52 -8.05 -6.10
CA GLU A 476 -26.58 -7.02 -6.12
C GLU A 476 -26.28 -5.89 -5.13
N GLN A 477 -25.83 -6.24 -3.91
CA GLN A 477 -25.42 -5.24 -2.91
C GLN A 477 -24.22 -4.43 -3.40
N VAL A 478 -23.16 -5.10 -3.90
CA VAL A 478 -21.95 -4.43 -4.40
C VAL A 478 -22.27 -3.51 -5.58
N ILE A 479 -23.16 -3.94 -6.50
CA ILE A 479 -23.59 -3.14 -7.64
C ILE A 479 -24.33 -1.89 -7.15
N THR A 480 -25.26 -2.03 -6.21
CA THR A 480 -26.00 -0.92 -5.63
C THR A 480 -25.07 0.11 -4.99
N ASP A 481 -24.11 -0.34 -4.19
CA ASP A 481 -23.14 0.53 -3.52
C ASP A 481 -22.21 1.21 -4.53
N ARG A 482 -21.66 0.45 -5.51
CA ARG A 482 -20.81 1.02 -6.56
C ARG A 482 -21.55 2.00 -7.47
N ALA A 483 -22.81 1.71 -7.82
CA ALA A 483 -23.63 2.62 -8.62
C ALA A 483 -23.87 3.95 -7.91
N ARG A 484 -24.13 3.90 -6.59
CA ARG A 484 -24.32 5.09 -5.75
C ARG A 484 -23.04 5.93 -5.63
N ILE A 485 -21.85 5.30 -5.55
CA ILE A 485 -20.58 5.99 -5.27
C ILE A 485 -19.88 6.41 -6.57
N LEU A 486 -19.83 5.50 -7.56
CA LEU A 486 -19.05 5.67 -8.79
C LEU A 486 -19.92 5.97 -10.01
N GLY A 487 -21.22 5.67 -9.92
CA GLY A 487 -22.17 5.73 -11.04
C GLY A 487 -22.38 4.40 -11.75
N ASP A 488 -23.53 4.26 -12.42
CA ASP A 488 -23.95 3.03 -13.10
C ASP A 488 -23.04 2.61 -14.25
N ASN A 489 -22.42 3.58 -14.92
CA ASN A 489 -21.57 3.37 -16.09
C ASN A 489 -20.06 3.27 -15.76
N HIS A 490 -19.70 3.31 -14.48
CA HIS A 490 -18.30 3.14 -14.08
C HIS A 490 -17.82 1.72 -14.37
N LEU A 491 -16.56 1.56 -14.81
CA LEU A 491 -16.01 0.26 -15.19
C LEU A 491 -16.20 -0.82 -14.12
N HIS A 492 -15.94 -0.51 -12.85
CA HIS A 492 -16.11 -1.46 -11.75
C HIS A 492 -17.58 -1.84 -11.51
N THR A 493 -18.53 -0.93 -11.74
CA THR A 493 -19.97 -1.23 -11.66
C THR A 493 -20.37 -2.15 -12.81
N LEU A 494 -19.94 -1.86 -14.03
CA LEU A 494 -20.22 -2.69 -15.20
C LEU A 494 -19.58 -4.08 -15.09
N THR A 495 -18.38 -4.20 -14.53
CA THR A 495 -17.73 -5.49 -14.24
C THR A 495 -18.55 -6.30 -13.22
N ALA A 496 -19.04 -5.68 -12.14
CA ALA A 496 -19.86 -6.38 -11.16
C ALA A 496 -21.20 -6.86 -11.76
N ARG A 497 -21.84 -6.03 -12.61
CA ARG A 497 -23.06 -6.43 -13.36
C ARG A 497 -22.80 -7.59 -14.32
N ASN A 498 -21.64 -7.61 -15.00
CA ASN A 498 -21.24 -8.73 -15.85
C ASN A 498 -21.06 -10.02 -15.04
N ASN A 499 -20.43 -9.94 -13.86
CA ASN A 499 -20.22 -11.11 -13.01
C ASN A 499 -21.54 -11.58 -12.36
N LEU A 500 -22.47 -10.68 -12.02
CA LEU A 500 -23.83 -11.05 -11.60
C LEU A 500 -24.56 -11.82 -12.72
N ALA A 501 -24.46 -11.35 -13.97
CA ALA A 501 -25.04 -12.08 -15.10
C ALA A 501 -24.42 -13.47 -15.27
N SER A 502 -23.09 -13.62 -15.03
CA SER A 502 -22.44 -14.93 -15.00
C SER A 502 -22.95 -15.81 -13.86
N ALA A 503 -23.18 -15.24 -12.68
CA ALA A 503 -23.74 -15.99 -11.55
C ALA A 503 -25.18 -16.46 -11.84
N TYR A 504 -26.02 -15.61 -12.46
CA TYR A 504 -27.35 -16.02 -12.94
C TYR A 504 -27.24 -17.18 -13.97
N ALA A 505 -26.32 -17.09 -14.94
CA ALA A 505 -26.13 -18.16 -15.93
C ALA A 505 -25.71 -19.48 -15.27
N SER A 506 -24.84 -19.42 -14.25
CA SER A 506 -24.40 -20.60 -13.49
C SER A 506 -25.50 -21.18 -12.60
N ALA A 507 -26.43 -20.33 -12.12
CA ALA A 507 -27.63 -20.74 -11.39
C ALA A 507 -28.78 -21.21 -12.31
N GLU A 508 -28.52 -21.39 -13.61
CA GLU A 508 -29.52 -21.76 -14.64
C GLU A 508 -30.63 -20.71 -14.87
N HIS A 509 -30.46 -19.48 -14.35
CA HIS A 509 -31.36 -18.34 -14.59
C HIS A 509 -30.95 -17.64 -15.91
N HIS A 510 -31.06 -18.38 -17.02
CA HIS A 510 -30.50 -17.95 -18.30
C HIS A 510 -31.16 -16.73 -18.92
N ASP A 511 -32.47 -16.52 -18.73
CA ASP A 511 -33.17 -15.36 -19.29
C ASP A 511 -32.76 -14.06 -18.58
N GLU A 512 -32.59 -14.11 -17.25
CA GLU A 512 -32.09 -13.01 -16.44
C GLU A 512 -30.63 -12.70 -16.81
N ALA A 513 -29.80 -13.73 -16.98
CA ALA A 513 -28.42 -13.60 -17.39
C ALA A 513 -28.29 -12.92 -18.75
N ILE A 514 -29.02 -13.38 -19.78
CA ILE A 514 -29.01 -12.79 -21.12
C ILE A 514 -29.45 -11.32 -21.06
N THR A 515 -30.57 -11.03 -20.37
CA THR A 515 -31.11 -9.69 -20.24
C THR A 515 -30.08 -8.73 -19.62
N LEU A 516 -29.43 -9.15 -18.54
CA LEU A 516 -28.45 -8.31 -17.84
C LEU A 516 -27.16 -8.15 -18.66
N TYR A 517 -26.68 -9.21 -19.30
CA TYR A 517 -25.53 -9.12 -20.21
C TYR A 517 -25.77 -8.17 -21.39
N GLU A 518 -26.95 -8.21 -22.02
CA GLU A 518 -27.31 -7.31 -23.12
C GLU A 518 -27.29 -5.85 -22.66
N GLN A 519 -27.83 -5.55 -21.47
CA GLN A 519 -27.77 -4.21 -20.89
C GLN A 519 -26.31 -3.79 -20.64
N VAL A 520 -25.50 -4.66 -20.03
CA VAL A 520 -24.08 -4.38 -19.76
C VAL A 520 -23.31 -4.15 -21.07
N ALA A 521 -23.52 -4.97 -22.09
CA ALA A 521 -22.87 -4.81 -23.40
C ALA A 521 -23.23 -3.48 -24.06
N GLN A 522 -24.49 -3.04 -23.98
CA GLN A 522 -24.92 -1.74 -24.47
C GLN A 522 -24.27 -0.58 -23.70
N ASP A 523 -24.23 -0.66 -22.38
CA ASP A 523 -23.62 0.36 -21.53
C ASP A 523 -22.09 0.42 -21.75
N GLN A 524 -21.41 -0.71 -21.85
CA GLN A 524 -19.98 -0.78 -22.20
C GLN A 524 -19.70 -0.26 -23.60
N ALA A 525 -20.52 -0.60 -24.59
CA ALA A 525 -20.35 -0.10 -25.96
C ALA A 525 -20.49 1.43 -26.04
N ARG A 526 -21.34 2.02 -25.20
CA ARG A 526 -21.55 3.48 -25.13
C ARG A 526 -20.41 4.19 -24.40
N THR A 527 -19.87 3.61 -23.31
CA THR A 527 -18.87 4.25 -22.46
C THR A 527 -17.44 3.94 -22.85
N LEU A 528 -17.14 2.71 -23.23
CA LEU A 528 -15.80 2.22 -23.56
C LEU A 528 -15.60 2.07 -25.07
N GLY A 529 -16.69 1.91 -25.82
CA GLY A 529 -16.68 1.58 -27.23
C GLY A 529 -17.02 0.11 -27.49
N LYS A 530 -17.62 -0.14 -28.65
CA LYS A 530 -18.05 -1.49 -29.06
C LYS A 530 -16.89 -2.48 -29.29
N ASP A 531 -15.71 -1.96 -29.55
CA ASP A 531 -14.50 -2.73 -29.82
C ASP A 531 -13.63 -2.91 -28.57
N HIS A 532 -14.06 -2.38 -27.42
CA HIS A 532 -13.29 -2.47 -26.19
C HIS A 532 -13.23 -3.94 -25.69
N PRO A 533 -12.09 -4.43 -25.17
CA PRO A 533 -11.95 -5.82 -24.71
C PRO A 533 -13.06 -6.26 -23.75
N HIS A 534 -13.45 -5.42 -22.79
CA HIS A 534 -14.57 -5.75 -21.87
C HIS A 534 -15.90 -5.92 -22.60
N THR A 535 -16.20 -5.08 -23.59
CA THR A 535 -17.43 -5.21 -24.40
C THR A 535 -17.43 -6.53 -25.18
N LEU A 536 -16.29 -6.88 -25.79
CA LEU A 536 -16.14 -8.14 -26.53
C LEU A 536 -16.23 -9.36 -25.62
N THR A 537 -15.72 -9.27 -24.37
CA THR A 537 -15.87 -10.33 -23.36
C THR A 537 -17.33 -10.52 -22.98
N THR A 538 -18.08 -9.45 -22.72
CA THR A 538 -19.51 -9.54 -22.41
C THR A 538 -20.31 -10.15 -23.56
N LEU A 539 -20.05 -9.76 -24.80
CA LEU A 539 -20.68 -10.34 -25.99
C LEU A 539 -20.35 -11.84 -26.13
N ASN A 540 -19.13 -12.24 -25.82
CA ASN A 540 -18.73 -13.64 -25.78
C ASN A 540 -19.51 -14.44 -24.72
N ASN A 541 -19.73 -13.85 -23.54
CA ASN A 541 -20.53 -14.47 -22.48
C ASN A 541 -22.02 -14.62 -22.88
N ILE A 542 -22.58 -13.63 -23.59
CA ILE A 542 -23.93 -13.75 -24.18
C ILE A 542 -23.99 -14.93 -25.16
N ALA A 543 -23.01 -15.05 -26.05
CA ALA A 543 -22.97 -16.14 -27.03
C ALA A 543 -22.84 -17.50 -26.34
N TYR A 544 -22.04 -17.60 -25.28
CA TYR A 544 -21.92 -18.80 -24.46
C TYR A 544 -23.27 -19.14 -23.79
N THR A 545 -23.96 -18.18 -23.22
CA THR A 545 -25.27 -18.39 -22.60
C THR A 545 -26.33 -18.78 -23.65
N TYR A 546 -26.32 -18.20 -24.87
CA TYR A 546 -27.19 -18.66 -25.95
C TYR A 546 -26.93 -20.12 -26.33
N ARG A 547 -25.63 -20.52 -26.39
CA ARG A 547 -25.26 -21.90 -26.65
C ARG A 547 -25.76 -22.86 -25.56
N SER A 548 -25.60 -22.50 -24.29
CA SER A 548 -26.01 -23.34 -23.14
C SER A 548 -27.52 -23.61 -23.11
N VAL A 549 -28.35 -22.68 -23.61
CA VAL A 549 -29.80 -22.85 -23.75
C VAL A 549 -30.22 -23.41 -25.14
N GLY A 550 -29.29 -23.84 -25.96
CA GLY A 550 -29.56 -24.43 -27.27
C GLY A 550 -29.92 -23.45 -28.39
N ARG A 551 -29.77 -22.13 -28.16
CA ARG A 551 -29.97 -21.10 -29.19
C ARG A 551 -28.75 -20.99 -30.08
N LEU A 552 -28.39 -22.09 -30.73
CA LEU A 552 -27.16 -22.24 -31.54
C LEU A 552 -27.05 -21.23 -32.72
N PRO A 553 -28.13 -20.88 -33.46
CA PRO A 553 -28.01 -19.89 -34.52
C PRO A 553 -27.57 -18.52 -34.05
N GLU A 554 -28.13 -18.04 -32.92
CA GLU A 554 -27.78 -16.79 -32.30
C GLU A 554 -26.36 -16.82 -31.73
N ALA A 555 -26.01 -17.88 -31.01
CA ALA A 555 -24.65 -18.10 -30.48
C ALA A 555 -23.60 -18.03 -31.59
N ILE A 556 -23.78 -18.78 -32.69
CA ILE A 556 -22.85 -18.83 -33.83
C ILE A 556 -22.69 -17.43 -34.44
N THR A 557 -23.81 -16.74 -34.69
CA THR A 557 -23.79 -15.40 -35.29
C THR A 557 -22.98 -14.41 -34.43
N LEU A 558 -23.20 -14.46 -33.13
CA LEU A 558 -22.52 -13.55 -32.19
C LEU A 558 -21.03 -13.91 -32.04
N TYR A 559 -20.68 -15.20 -31.94
CA TYR A 559 -19.29 -15.64 -31.91
C TYR A 559 -18.52 -15.26 -33.20
N GLU A 560 -19.13 -15.41 -34.39
CA GLU A 560 -18.53 -14.99 -35.65
C GLU A 560 -18.19 -13.50 -35.64
N GLN A 561 -19.09 -12.66 -35.12
CA GLN A 561 -18.87 -11.23 -34.99
C GLN A 561 -17.77 -10.90 -33.98
N VAL A 562 -17.86 -11.45 -32.77
CA VAL A 562 -16.89 -11.23 -31.68
C VAL A 562 -15.49 -11.69 -32.11
N MET A 563 -15.36 -12.87 -32.72
CA MET A 563 -14.08 -13.37 -33.24
C MET A 563 -13.44 -12.43 -34.24
N LYS A 564 -14.26 -11.90 -35.20
CA LYS A 564 -13.79 -10.94 -36.19
C LYS A 564 -13.26 -9.65 -35.55
N ASP A 565 -13.98 -9.14 -34.56
CA ASP A 565 -13.61 -7.91 -33.85
C ASP A 565 -12.38 -8.12 -32.95
N GLN A 566 -12.29 -9.27 -32.25
CA GLN A 566 -11.11 -9.64 -31.46
C GLN A 566 -9.86 -9.80 -32.34
N ILE A 567 -9.96 -10.43 -33.50
CA ILE A 567 -8.81 -10.54 -34.42
C ILE A 567 -8.31 -9.15 -34.83
N ARG A 568 -9.23 -8.22 -35.10
CA ARG A 568 -8.90 -6.84 -35.49
C ARG A 568 -8.25 -6.05 -34.36
N VAL A 569 -8.70 -6.21 -33.10
CA VAL A 569 -8.29 -5.39 -31.93
C VAL A 569 -7.14 -6.03 -31.18
N LEU A 570 -7.23 -7.33 -30.91
CA LEU A 570 -6.30 -8.06 -30.06
C LEU A 570 -5.28 -8.87 -30.88
N GLY A 571 -5.60 -9.17 -32.12
CA GLY A 571 -4.83 -10.04 -32.98
C GLY A 571 -5.27 -11.51 -32.94
N ASP A 572 -4.85 -12.22 -34.00
CA ASP A 572 -5.23 -13.61 -34.22
C ASP A 572 -4.71 -14.60 -33.16
N ASN A 573 -3.59 -14.26 -32.53
CA ASN A 573 -2.89 -15.10 -31.55
C ASN A 573 -3.22 -14.76 -30.09
N HIS A 574 -4.13 -13.83 -29.84
CA HIS A 574 -4.49 -13.46 -28.48
C HIS A 574 -5.29 -14.57 -27.78
N PRO A 575 -5.07 -14.88 -26.49
CA PRO A 575 -5.79 -15.92 -25.76
C PRO A 575 -7.32 -15.79 -25.84
N GLY A 576 -7.86 -14.56 -25.75
CA GLY A 576 -9.28 -14.31 -25.93
C GLY A 576 -9.81 -14.71 -27.30
N THR A 577 -9.03 -14.48 -28.38
CA THR A 577 -9.38 -14.89 -29.73
C THR A 577 -9.37 -16.41 -29.86
N TYR A 578 -8.43 -17.09 -29.22
CA TYR A 578 -8.38 -18.57 -29.18
C TYR A 578 -9.61 -19.16 -28.50
N ASN A 579 -10.01 -18.61 -27.34
CA ASN A 579 -11.19 -19.10 -26.63
C ASN A 579 -12.46 -18.90 -27.47
N THR A 580 -12.68 -17.71 -28.03
CA THR A 580 -13.87 -17.47 -28.87
C THR A 580 -13.89 -18.38 -30.10
N ARG A 581 -12.73 -18.63 -30.73
CA ARG A 581 -12.63 -19.57 -31.88
C ARG A 581 -12.96 -21.00 -31.48
N ARG A 582 -12.55 -21.45 -30.31
CA ARG A 582 -12.90 -22.77 -29.77
C ARG A 582 -14.40 -22.87 -29.52
N GLU A 583 -14.99 -21.91 -28.81
CA GLU A 583 -16.43 -21.89 -28.54
C GLU A 583 -17.27 -21.84 -29.82
N LEU A 584 -16.80 -21.15 -30.86
CA LEU A 584 -17.44 -21.14 -32.18
C LEU A 584 -17.32 -22.52 -32.88
N ALA A 585 -16.16 -23.18 -32.77
CA ALA A 585 -15.96 -24.53 -33.33
C ALA A 585 -16.89 -25.54 -32.67
N ASP A 586 -17.02 -25.46 -31.33
CA ASP A 586 -17.95 -26.28 -30.56
C ASP A 586 -19.41 -26.03 -30.97
N SER A 587 -19.79 -24.73 -31.08
CA SER A 587 -21.13 -24.35 -31.51
C SER A 587 -21.47 -24.88 -32.92
N TYR A 588 -20.50 -24.87 -33.83
CA TYR A 588 -20.68 -25.47 -35.15
C TYR A 588 -20.82 -27.01 -35.09
N ARG A 589 -20.05 -27.66 -34.20
CA ARG A 589 -20.16 -29.13 -33.97
C ARG A 589 -21.56 -29.48 -33.47
N GLU A 590 -22.06 -28.78 -32.44
CA GLU A 590 -23.40 -28.97 -31.90
C GLU A 590 -24.52 -28.68 -32.92
N ALA A 591 -24.31 -27.70 -33.80
CA ALA A 591 -25.23 -27.38 -34.90
C ALA A 591 -25.13 -28.35 -36.10
N GLY A 592 -24.32 -29.43 -36.00
CA GLY A 592 -24.11 -30.41 -37.07
C GLY A 592 -23.29 -29.89 -38.27
N ARG A 593 -22.67 -28.69 -38.15
CA ARG A 593 -21.82 -28.10 -39.21
C ARG A 593 -20.37 -28.54 -39.04
N THR A 594 -20.14 -29.83 -39.05
CA THR A 594 -18.88 -30.50 -38.68
C THR A 594 -17.68 -30.03 -39.51
N ASP A 595 -17.86 -29.78 -40.82
CA ASP A 595 -16.78 -29.28 -41.68
C ASP A 595 -16.24 -27.90 -41.22
N LYS A 596 -17.14 -27.02 -40.81
CA LYS A 596 -16.73 -25.70 -40.27
C LYS A 596 -16.01 -25.81 -38.92
N SER A 597 -16.48 -26.69 -38.05
CA SER A 597 -15.85 -27.01 -36.78
C SER A 597 -14.41 -27.52 -36.99
N ILE A 598 -14.21 -28.48 -37.88
CA ILE A 598 -12.89 -29.02 -38.24
C ILE A 598 -11.95 -27.90 -38.71
N THR A 599 -12.44 -27.03 -39.60
CA THR A 599 -11.64 -25.93 -40.13
C THR A 599 -11.14 -25.00 -39.02
N LEU A 600 -11.98 -24.66 -38.05
CA LEU A 600 -11.60 -23.77 -36.92
C LEU A 600 -10.62 -24.45 -35.94
N TYR A 601 -10.83 -25.73 -35.64
CA TYR A 601 -9.88 -26.50 -34.83
C TYR A 601 -8.51 -26.67 -35.49
N GLU A 602 -8.47 -26.85 -36.82
CA GLU A 602 -7.21 -26.89 -37.58
C GLU A 602 -6.46 -25.55 -37.49
N GLN A 603 -7.18 -24.44 -37.64
CA GLN A 603 -6.60 -23.10 -37.46
C GLN A 603 -6.07 -22.90 -36.04
N LEU A 604 -6.84 -23.30 -35.02
CA LEU A 604 -6.42 -23.24 -33.61
C LEU A 604 -5.17 -24.07 -33.35
N LEU A 605 -5.14 -25.29 -33.85
CA LEU A 605 -3.99 -26.18 -33.66
C LEU A 605 -2.72 -25.61 -34.30
N VAL A 606 -2.81 -25.09 -35.52
CA VAL A 606 -1.66 -24.44 -36.21
C VAL A 606 -1.18 -23.22 -35.45
N SER A 607 -2.10 -22.33 -35.01
CA SER A 607 -1.75 -21.12 -34.30
C SER A 607 -1.16 -21.41 -32.91
N SER A 608 -1.76 -22.34 -32.14
CA SER A 608 -1.29 -22.72 -30.82
C SER A 608 0.05 -23.43 -30.87
N GLN A 609 0.29 -24.32 -31.85
CA GLN A 609 1.61 -24.94 -32.04
C GLN A 609 2.71 -23.91 -32.30
N ARG A 610 2.42 -22.88 -33.10
CA ARG A 610 3.38 -21.81 -33.42
C ARG A 610 3.70 -20.91 -32.23
N VAL A 611 2.71 -20.59 -31.40
CA VAL A 611 2.84 -19.59 -30.32
C VAL A 611 3.18 -20.23 -28.98
N LEU A 612 2.52 -21.33 -28.64
CA LEU A 612 2.63 -22.00 -27.33
C LEU A 612 3.54 -23.23 -27.38
N GLY A 613 3.76 -23.79 -28.56
CA GLY A 613 4.49 -25.05 -28.74
C GLY A 613 3.58 -26.27 -28.83
N ALA A 614 4.17 -27.36 -29.33
CA ALA A 614 3.43 -28.60 -29.62
C ALA A 614 2.98 -29.35 -28.35
N ASP A 615 3.73 -29.24 -27.28
CA ASP A 615 3.54 -29.94 -26.00
C ASP A 615 2.75 -29.10 -24.97
N HIS A 616 2.36 -27.88 -25.32
CA HIS A 616 1.55 -27.07 -24.45
C HIS A 616 0.16 -27.69 -24.22
N PRO A 617 -0.38 -27.71 -22.97
CA PRO A 617 -1.66 -28.36 -22.65
C PRO A 617 -2.81 -27.92 -23.56
N PHE A 618 -2.93 -26.64 -23.86
CA PHE A 618 -3.95 -26.12 -24.79
C PHE A 618 -3.78 -26.70 -26.20
N THR A 619 -2.57 -26.79 -26.72
CA THR A 619 -2.29 -27.34 -28.06
C THR A 619 -2.62 -28.84 -28.11
N MET A 620 -2.32 -29.56 -27.03
CA MET A 620 -2.66 -30.98 -26.91
C MET A 620 -4.17 -31.17 -26.88
N ALA A 621 -4.90 -30.38 -26.10
CA ALA A 621 -6.36 -30.42 -26.03
C ALA A 621 -6.99 -30.16 -27.42
N MET A 622 -6.51 -29.14 -28.15
CA MET A 622 -7.02 -28.83 -29.49
C MET A 622 -6.76 -29.96 -30.50
N ARG A 623 -5.67 -30.71 -30.34
CA ARG A 623 -5.38 -31.89 -31.19
C ARG A 623 -6.35 -33.05 -30.90
N GLU A 624 -6.68 -33.26 -29.65
CA GLU A 624 -7.63 -34.29 -29.22
C GLU A 624 -9.04 -33.97 -29.70
N GLU A 625 -9.53 -32.74 -29.47
CA GLU A 625 -10.84 -32.27 -29.93
C GLU A 625 -10.99 -32.39 -31.46
N LEU A 626 -9.98 -31.97 -32.22
CA LEU A 626 -9.96 -32.13 -33.66
C LEU A 626 -10.06 -33.61 -34.07
N GLY A 627 -9.38 -34.49 -33.33
CA GLY A 627 -9.44 -35.95 -33.53
C GLY A 627 -10.83 -36.50 -33.31
N ASP A 628 -11.52 -36.06 -32.30
CA ASP A 628 -12.88 -36.47 -31.95
C ASP A 628 -13.89 -36.02 -33.01
N VAL A 629 -13.87 -34.76 -33.39
CA VAL A 629 -14.75 -34.19 -34.42
C VAL A 629 -14.58 -34.95 -35.76
N ARG A 630 -13.33 -35.31 -36.11
CA ARG A 630 -13.06 -36.10 -37.34
C ARG A 630 -13.57 -37.54 -37.22
N ARG A 631 -13.56 -38.17 -36.04
CA ARG A 631 -14.15 -39.48 -35.80
C ARG A 631 -15.66 -39.44 -35.95
N GLU A 632 -16.32 -38.45 -35.36
CA GLU A 632 -17.77 -38.24 -35.49
C GLU A 632 -18.20 -38.07 -36.95
N LEU A 633 -17.45 -37.29 -37.73
CA LEU A 633 -17.72 -37.11 -39.15
C LEU A 633 -17.66 -38.45 -39.92
N LYS A 634 -16.59 -39.25 -39.66
CA LYS A 634 -16.44 -40.55 -40.32
C LYS A 634 -17.54 -41.53 -39.95
N GLN A 635 -18.00 -41.58 -38.71
CA GLN A 635 -19.11 -42.44 -38.26
C GLN A 635 -20.42 -42.01 -38.89
N ARG A 636 -20.66 -40.68 -39.00
CA ARG A 636 -21.86 -40.14 -39.67
C ARG A 636 -21.90 -40.51 -41.18
N ASP A 637 -20.75 -40.41 -41.85
CA ASP A 637 -20.67 -40.66 -43.30
C ASP A 637 -20.58 -42.16 -43.64
N ASN A 638 -20.31 -43.04 -42.64
CA ASN A 638 -20.23 -44.48 -42.83
C ASN A 638 -20.94 -45.28 -41.68
N PRO A 639 -22.27 -45.12 -41.54
CA PRO A 639 -23.04 -45.68 -40.40
C PRO A 639 -23.13 -47.24 -40.41
N SER A 640 -22.53 -47.94 -41.39
CA SER A 640 -22.58 -49.41 -41.57
C SER A 640 -21.25 -50.09 -41.31
N ALA A 641 -20.29 -49.48 -40.63
CA ALA A 641 -18.95 -50.05 -40.39
C ALA A 641 -18.76 -50.65 -38.98
N ASP A 642 -19.82 -50.83 -38.17
CA ASP A 642 -19.85 -51.58 -36.91
C ASP A 642 -20.69 -52.86 -37.02
#